data_15607f5dd0885dace64d10a6bb6e581b
#
_entry.id   15607f5dd0885dace64d10a6bb6e581b
#
_cell.length_a   1.000
_cell.length_b   1.000
_cell.length_c   1.000
_cell.angle_alpha   90.00
_cell.angle_beta   90.00
_cell.angle_gamma   90.00
#
_symmetry.space_group_name_H-M   'P 1'
#
loop_
_entity.id
_entity.type
_entity.pdbx_description
1 polymer ?
#
loop_
_entity_poly.entity_id
_entity_poly.type
_entity_poly.pdbx_seq_one_letter_code
_entity_poly.pdbx_strand_id
1 'polypeptide(L)'
;MMRAENVTALFVVACVVAACGPQSETLASPPGPTPLNVRLDYLRSLGLDAVVKGRPVRVVALYAEAPDYRPTGSPARDGYEGIASLDDAARAAVVYLRAYELTGDTTARDEAVGLLSFVVAMEEGDGEFVNFIDTQGRPNRSAPTSRRSMSYWAARSIWALGEAVRVLSPDDSVVMQTVRPTLDRAVIRMAREIEAARLIGGSATATAEALLGLLALQRADPSPRIADLATRIARLLVPLSTGSMQTPPWGARADRPGAAWHAWGSRSTSALAEAAIVLNAPEFAAAARHEADGLWGRFLLAGQVASEIPPDGNAKWFPQIAYGVGPIVEGYLALADATGERKYAVFAGLTASWFLGANPAGVSMYDDKTGRTFDGIDGPAPVEVNRNAGAESTIEALLALQRVTSSPEAAQYISYRPAGAPAPSLATIPASREFVGPGGNAAEKIVVRRAADGAVVLEIPDTGVSPITLTYWPAANPPETRLAMRLAAEWNLANPDVQVRVQPLPAGRSSEEVLLAAIVAKATPDVSSNVSSALLARLVRAKGVVRLDNRVATAARLAERTNRAMLASLRLPDSGIYAFPWKTNPEMLMYNIDLLSAAGVTPPHTHSELLEALRRLTRDTDGDGRNDRWGLWATLKTTWHERFYDFYPLYLASSGGRTLVVGGKVVFENEAAVAALEVLRRGFAEGTLPRSNFAQGRDPFIDGTVAMKIIGPWFLKELNELKVRGLRYDVTPVPAADGSDPNDHFAFADLRSIAIFSTTRHPDAAARFVAYLTSPAADRLLIEEASQLPYRRGLASDPRFIPSLARWPTLSTYATYVERTRDIDIDPDVVEIFDLISEAYEEGAIYAKVPVREALARVAGEARNIVNAR
;
A
#
# COMPACT_ATOMS: atom_id res chain seq x y z
N MET A 1 52.25 24.76 -57.63
CA MET A 1 52.89 23.62 -58.24
C MET A 1 52.00 22.43 -58.06
N MET A 2 51.34 22.09 -59.16
CA MET A 2 51.34 20.76 -59.84
C MET A 2 50.95 19.63 -58.93
N ARG A 3 50.05 18.73 -59.32
CA ARG A 3 49.20 18.45 -60.47
C ARG A 3 48.11 17.46 -60.05
N ALA A 4 46.98 17.59 -60.66
CA ALA A 4 45.90 16.68 -60.79
C ALA A 4 46.28 15.31 -61.39
N GLU A 5 45.51 14.27 -61.10
CA GLU A 5 45.10 13.30 -62.11
C GLU A 5 43.78 12.62 -61.69
N ASN A 6 42.89 12.58 -62.70
CA ASN A 6 41.54 12.02 -62.71
C ASN A 6 41.58 10.47 -62.81
N VAL A 7 40.60 9.78 -62.18
CA VAL A 7 40.11 8.48 -62.73
C VAL A 7 38.60 8.48 -62.65
N THR A 8 37.98 8.36 -63.80
CA THR A 8 36.55 8.23 -64.09
C THR A 8 36.12 6.80 -63.83
N ALA A 9 35.00 6.59 -63.11
CA ALA A 9 34.31 5.31 -63.07
C ALA A 9 32.84 5.47 -63.26
N LEU A 10 32.31 4.68 -64.15
CA LEU A 10 30.97 4.56 -64.75
C LEU A 10 29.82 4.47 -63.75
N PHE A 11 28.80 5.27 -63.96
CA PHE A 11 27.45 5.09 -63.39
C PHE A 11 26.64 4.10 -64.22
N VAL A 12 26.18 3.01 -63.62
CA VAL A 12 25.09 2.17 -64.12
C VAL A 12 23.80 2.59 -63.38
N VAL A 13 22.89 3.19 -64.14
CA VAL A 13 21.55 3.54 -63.65
C VAL A 13 20.67 2.32 -63.75
N ALA A 14 20.25 1.76 -62.61
CA ALA A 14 19.14 0.81 -62.53
C ALA A 14 17.92 1.53 -62.00
N CYS A 15 16.94 1.77 -62.84
CA CYS A 15 15.60 2.25 -62.50
C CYS A 15 14.87 1.12 -61.75
N VAL A 16 14.63 1.30 -60.42
CA VAL A 16 13.64 0.53 -59.68
C VAL A 16 12.41 1.44 -59.47
N VAL A 17 11.32 1.12 -60.10
CA VAL A 17 10.02 1.73 -59.87
C VAL A 17 9.55 1.25 -58.49
N ALA A 18 9.62 2.11 -57.47
CA ALA A 18 9.00 1.87 -56.21
C ALA A 18 7.59 2.43 -56.20
N ALA A 19 6.61 1.56 -56.07
CA ALA A 19 5.21 1.91 -55.82
C ALA A 19 5.09 2.61 -54.47
N CYS A 20 4.72 3.88 -54.45
CA CYS A 20 4.30 4.60 -53.24
C CYS A 20 2.90 4.08 -52.82
N GLY A 21 2.86 3.21 -51.80
CA GLY A 21 1.69 3.04 -50.94
C GLY A 21 1.67 4.13 -49.86
N PRO A 22 0.49 4.57 -49.41
CA PRO A 22 0.44 5.59 -48.35
C PRO A 22 1.02 5.04 -47.06
N GLN A 23 2.10 5.66 -46.58
CA GLN A 23 2.58 5.50 -45.21
C GLN A 23 1.50 6.06 -44.29
N SER A 24 0.82 5.20 -43.54
CA SER A 24 0.06 5.61 -42.39
C SER A 24 1.06 6.15 -41.34
N GLU A 25 1.13 7.47 -41.23
CA GLU A 25 1.69 8.10 -40.05
C GLU A 25 0.93 7.59 -38.80
N THR A 26 1.52 6.72 -38.05
CA THR A 26 1.08 6.44 -36.69
C THR A 26 1.28 7.72 -35.91
N LEU A 27 0.21 8.52 -35.77
CA LEU A 27 0.15 9.60 -34.79
C LEU A 27 0.50 8.99 -33.43
N ALA A 28 1.63 9.41 -32.90
CA ALA A 28 1.98 9.09 -31.50
C ALA A 28 0.82 9.57 -30.63
N SER A 29 0.25 8.68 -29.85
CA SER A 29 -0.77 9.05 -28.87
C SER A 29 -0.23 10.21 -28.02
N PRO A 30 -1.02 11.26 -27.76
CA PRO A 30 -0.58 12.36 -26.91
C PRO A 30 -0.11 11.80 -25.57
N PRO A 31 0.93 12.35 -24.96
CA PRO A 31 1.38 11.91 -23.65
C PRO A 31 0.20 12.02 -22.68
N GLY A 32 -0.12 10.92 -21.99
CA GLY A 32 -1.15 10.91 -20.96
C GLY A 32 -0.87 11.96 -19.89
N PRO A 33 -1.89 12.39 -19.12
CA PRO A 33 -1.69 13.40 -18.09
C PRO A 33 -0.58 12.96 -17.14
N THR A 34 0.37 13.88 -16.90
CA THR A 34 1.46 13.65 -15.95
C THR A 34 0.85 13.37 -14.58
N PRO A 35 1.23 12.29 -13.89
CA PRO A 35 0.71 12.02 -12.56
C PRO A 35 0.97 13.19 -11.63
N LEU A 36 -0.03 13.62 -10.86
CA LEU A 36 0.12 14.67 -9.87
C LEU A 36 1.13 14.23 -8.80
N ASN A 37 2.17 15.01 -8.59
CA ASN A 37 3.15 14.75 -7.56
C ASN A 37 2.72 15.44 -6.25
N VAL A 38 2.30 14.66 -5.27
CA VAL A 38 1.94 15.17 -3.94
C VAL A 38 3.20 15.20 -3.07
N ARG A 39 3.70 16.42 -2.80
CA ARG A 39 4.96 16.66 -2.08
C ARG A 39 4.72 17.17 -0.67
N LEU A 40 5.54 16.69 0.26
CA LEU A 40 5.50 17.06 1.68
C LEU A 40 6.57 18.09 2.06
N ASP A 41 7.41 18.50 1.10
CA ASP A 41 8.60 19.31 1.39
C ASP A 41 8.23 20.65 2.02
N TYR A 42 7.17 21.29 1.52
CA TYR A 42 6.72 22.56 2.06
C TYR A 42 6.11 22.42 3.47
N LEU A 43 5.25 21.43 3.70
CA LEU A 43 4.73 21.16 5.05
C LEU A 43 5.88 20.87 6.04
N ARG A 44 6.90 20.15 5.60
CA ARG A 44 8.09 19.89 6.42
C ARG A 44 8.85 21.18 6.74
N SER A 45 8.92 22.14 5.81
CA SER A 45 9.56 23.44 6.02
C SER A 45 8.82 24.35 7.01
N LEU A 46 7.53 24.13 7.22
CA LEU A 46 6.73 24.80 8.27
C LEU A 46 6.94 24.16 9.65
N GLY A 47 7.56 22.99 9.72
CA GLY A 47 7.83 22.28 10.95
C GLY A 47 8.91 22.98 11.78
N LEU A 48 8.69 23.06 13.11
CA LEU A 48 9.59 23.62 14.11
C LEU A 48 9.80 22.62 15.23
N ASP A 49 11.02 22.58 15.76
CA ASP A 49 11.32 21.83 16.99
C ASP A 49 11.01 22.71 18.21
N ALA A 50 10.33 22.17 19.20
CA ALA A 50 9.95 22.87 20.42
C ALA A 50 10.13 21.96 21.64
N VAL A 51 10.11 22.58 22.82
CA VAL A 51 10.07 21.82 24.09
C VAL A 51 8.78 22.22 24.82
N VAL A 52 7.86 21.27 24.99
CA VAL A 52 6.59 21.48 25.66
C VAL A 52 6.51 20.62 26.92
N LYS A 53 6.27 21.26 28.07
CA LYS A 53 6.26 20.57 29.39
C LYS A 53 7.50 19.70 29.60
N GLY A 54 8.68 20.15 29.15
CA GLY A 54 9.97 19.47 29.28
C GLY A 54 10.19 18.32 28.29
N ARG A 55 9.33 18.14 27.28
CA ARG A 55 9.44 17.10 26.25
C ARG A 55 9.82 17.72 24.91
N PRO A 56 10.80 17.18 24.20
CA PRO A 56 11.06 17.58 22.82
C PRO A 56 9.88 17.12 21.93
N VAL A 57 9.40 18.02 21.09
CA VAL A 57 8.24 17.80 20.21
C VAL A 57 8.48 18.47 18.86
N ARG A 58 7.78 18.01 17.84
CA ARG A 58 7.66 18.67 16.54
C ARG A 58 6.34 19.42 16.48
N VAL A 59 6.33 20.64 15.95
CA VAL A 59 5.13 21.46 15.76
C VAL A 59 5.11 22.04 14.35
N VAL A 60 3.97 22.56 13.91
CA VAL A 60 3.84 23.26 12.62
C VAL A 60 3.53 24.72 12.88
N ALA A 61 4.26 25.64 12.26
CA ALA A 61 4.01 27.07 12.36
C ALA A 61 2.69 27.44 11.68
N LEU A 62 1.91 28.33 12.32
CA LEU A 62 0.57 28.70 11.87
C LEU A 62 0.56 29.35 10.50
N TYR A 63 1.44 30.34 10.28
CA TYR A 63 1.44 31.20 9.12
C TYR A 63 2.77 31.18 8.38
N ALA A 64 2.68 31.44 7.08
CA ALA A 64 3.81 31.73 6.22
C ALA A 64 3.32 32.67 5.11
N GLU A 65 3.70 33.93 5.20
CA GLU A 65 3.23 34.99 4.31
C GLU A 65 4.12 35.16 3.08
N ALA A 66 3.48 35.47 1.96
CA ALA A 66 4.18 35.81 0.73
C ALA A 66 4.95 37.12 0.89
N PRO A 67 6.10 37.34 0.20
CA PRO A 67 6.72 36.38 -0.74
C PRO A 67 7.71 35.42 -0.12
N ASP A 68 8.09 35.62 1.15
CA ASP A 68 9.22 34.94 1.77
C ASP A 68 8.84 33.56 2.35
N TYR A 69 7.58 33.37 2.70
CA TYR A 69 7.03 32.14 3.28
C TYR A 69 7.80 31.63 4.52
N ARG A 70 8.25 32.57 5.36
CA ARG A 70 8.92 32.24 6.62
C ARG A 70 7.89 31.81 7.66
N PRO A 71 8.12 30.69 8.38
CA PRO A 71 7.26 30.27 9.47
C PRO A 71 7.09 31.38 10.53
N THR A 72 5.84 31.70 10.85
CA THR A 72 5.50 32.73 11.84
C THR A 72 4.27 32.36 12.65
N GLY A 73 4.04 33.04 13.77
CA GLY A 73 2.87 32.86 14.62
C GLY A 73 1.75 33.83 14.29
N SER A 74 0.67 33.80 15.07
CA SER A 74 -0.48 34.69 14.89
C SER A 74 -0.08 36.15 15.03
N PRO A 75 -0.67 37.09 14.22
CA PRO A 75 -0.39 38.50 14.31
C PRO A 75 -0.79 39.08 15.68
N ALA A 76 0.02 40.01 16.20
CA ALA A 76 -0.25 40.66 17.50
C ALA A 76 -1.57 41.43 17.53
N ARG A 77 -2.00 41.98 16.38
CA ARG A 77 -3.28 42.72 16.23
C ARG A 77 -4.53 41.87 16.49
N ASP A 78 -4.43 40.55 16.28
CA ASP A 78 -5.56 39.63 16.40
C ASP A 78 -5.61 38.93 17.78
N GLY A 79 -4.74 39.39 18.71
CA GLY A 79 -4.45 38.71 19.97
C GLY A 79 -3.51 37.52 19.73
N TYR A 80 -2.33 37.58 20.33
CA TYR A 80 -1.33 36.56 20.16
C TYR A 80 -1.79 35.22 20.71
N GLU A 81 -2.20 34.29 19.84
CA GLU A 81 -2.61 32.94 20.21
C GLU A 81 -1.39 32.04 20.42
N GLY A 82 -0.40 32.09 19.49
CA GLY A 82 0.81 31.28 19.56
C GLY A 82 1.61 31.22 18.28
N ILE A 83 2.68 30.42 18.32
CA ILE A 83 3.52 30.09 17.14
C ILE A 83 2.98 28.84 16.44
N ALA A 84 2.36 27.93 17.15
CA ALA A 84 1.85 26.66 16.66
C ALA A 84 0.56 26.26 17.39
N SER A 85 -0.32 25.55 16.71
CA SER A 85 -1.55 25.01 17.23
C SER A 85 -1.51 23.47 17.31
N LEU A 86 -2.21 22.94 18.31
CA LEU A 86 -2.49 21.51 18.41
C LEU A 86 -3.34 21.04 17.23
N ASP A 87 -4.27 21.86 16.81
CA ASP A 87 -5.19 21.67 15.72
C ASP A 87 -4.47 21.37 14.39
N ASP A 88 -3.56 22.25 13.96
CA ASP A 88 -2.76 22.01 12.74
C ASP A 88 -1.81 20.84 12.90
N ALA A 89 -1.17 20.70 14.05
CA ALA A 89 -0.26 19.60 14.31
C ALA A 89 -0.95 18.23 14.25
N ALA A 90 -2.19 18.13 14.77
CA ALA A 90 -2.97 16.89 14.68
C ALA A 90 -3.31 16.53 13.23
N ARG A 91 -3.81 17.48 12.43
CA ARG A 91 -4.10 17.25 11.01
C ARG A 91 -2.83 16.95 10.20
N ALA A 92 -1.73 17.67 10.47
CA ALA A 92 -0.43 17.40 9.84
C ALA A 92 0.07 16.00 10.18
N ALA A 93 -0.12 15.52 11.41
CA ALA A 93 0.21 14.13 11.76
C ALA A 93 -0.58 13.13 10.90
N VAL A 94 -1.86 13.38 10.62
CA VAL A 94 -2.66 12.54 9.71
C VAL A 94 -2.10 12.57 8.28
N VAL A 95 -1.67 13.73 7.77
CA VAL A 95 -1.01 13.83 6.45
C VAL A 95 0.23 12.93 6.39
N TYR A 96 1.09 13.02 7.40
CA TYR A 96 2.33 12.25 7.43
C TYR A 96 2.09 10.75 7.68
N LEU A 97 1.10 10.37 8.51
CA LEU A 97 0.71 8.98 8.70
C LEU A 97 0.19 8.36 7.40
N ARG A 98 -0.66 9.08 6.66
CA ARG A 98 -1.14 8.65 5.34
C ARG A 98 0.01 8.53 4.33
N ALA A 99 0.93 9.48 4.31
CA ALA A 99 2.10 9.41 3.43
C ALA A 99 2.95 8.19 3.77
N TYR A 100 3.20 7.92 5.05
CA TYR A 100 3.90 6.72 5.50
C TYR A 100 3.16 5.44 5.09
N GLU A 101 1.85 5.37 5.29
CA GLU A 101 1.02 4.23 4.88
C GLU A 101 1.07 3.99 3.37
N LEU A 102 1.02 5.06 2.57
CA LEU A 102 1.01 4.97 1.10
C LEU A 102 2.39 4.63 0.50
N THR A 103 3.46 5.14 1.09
CA THR A 103 4.80 5.12 0.47
C THR A 103 5.84 4.33 1.26
N GLY A 104 5.62 4.10 2.54
CA GLY A 104 6.63 3.57 3.46
C GLY A 104 7.72 4.58 3.82
N ASP A 105 7.53 5.89 3.54
CA ASP A 105 8.52 6.94 3.83
C ASP A 105 8.71 7.10 5.35
N THR A 106 9.85 6.61 5.83
CA THR A 106 10.18 6.69 7.27
C THR A 106 10.40 8.12 7.75
N THR A 107 10.74 9.07 6.86
CA THR A 107 10.84 10.48 7.20
C THR A 107 9.45 11.03 7.53
N ALA A 108 8.44 10.66 6.74
CA ALA A 108 7.06 11.03 7.04
C ALA A 108 6.60 10.41 8.37
N ARG A 109 6.98 9.15 8.65
CA ARG A 109 6.71 8.52 9.95
C ARG A 109 7.35 9.30 11.10
N ASP A 110 8.61 9.69 10.98
CA ASP A 110 9.34 10.39 12.04
C ASP A 110 8.75 11.81 12.30
N GLU A 111 8.32 12.52 11.25
CA GLU A 111 7.57 13.78 11.37
C GLU A 111 6.22 13.55 12.09
N ALA A 112 5.46 12.50 11.71
CA ALA A 112 4.22 12.15 12.40
C ALA A 112 4.44 11.88 13.89
N VAL A 113 5.47 11.10 14.24
CA VAL A 113 5.83 10.77 15.63
C VAL A 113 6.17 12.03 16.44
N GLY A 114 6.92 12.95 15.85
CA GLY A 114 7.25 14.23 16.47
C GLY A 114 5.99 15.07 16.77
N LEU A 115 5.07 15.17 15.81
CA LEU A 115 3.79 15.86 15.95
C LEU A 115 2.86 15.16 16.96
N LEU A 116 2.79 13.84 16.96
CA LEU A 116 2.03 13.08 17.97
C LEU A 116 2.60 13.29 19.38
N SER A 117 3.90 13.47 19.51
CA SER A 117 4.51 13.83 20.80
C SER A 117 4.02 15.19 21.30
N PHE A 118 3.81 16.15 20.39
CA PHE A 118 3.17 17.43 20.72
C PHE A 118 1.70 17.24 21.12
N VAL A 119 0.94 16.46 20.34
CA VAL A 119 -0.47 16.15 20.66
C VAL A 119 -0.59 15.57 22.08
N VAL A 120 0.26 14.61 22.42
CA VAL A 120 0.31 14.01 23.78
C VAL A 120 0.69 15.05 24.84
N ALA A 121 1.66 15.95 24.56
CA ALA A 121 2.10 16.97 25.53
C ALA A 121 1.04 18.03 25.82
N MET A 122 0.12 18.27 24.89
CA MET A 122 -0.96 19.27 25.05
C MET A 122 -2.19 18.75 25.79
N GLU A 123 -2.26 17.45 26.05
CA GLU A 123 -3.29 16.85 26.91
C GLU A 123 -3.04 17.20 28.39
N GLU A 124 -4.11 17.46 29.14
CA GLU A 124 -4.08 17.99 30.51
C GLU A 124 -4.29 16.93 31.61
N GLY A 125 -4.15 15.64 31.26
CA GLY A 125 -4.20 14.51 32.18
C GLY A 125 -5.59 13.89 32.39
N ASP A 126 -6.65 14.49 31.85
CA ASP A 126 -8.05 14.05 31.98
C ASP A 126 -8.81 13.91 30.64
N GLY A 127 -8.07 14.00 29.52
CA GLY A 127 -8.62 13.90 28.17
C GLY A 127 -9.05 15.22 27.56
N GLU A 128 -8.88 16.36 28.24
CA GLU A 128 -9.02 17.69 27.66
C GLU A 128 -7.69 18.24 27.17
N PHE A 129 -7.73 19.13 26.21
CA PHE A 129 -6.53 19.66 25.54
C PHE A 129 -6.50 21.19 25.55
N VAL A 130 -5.29 21.73 25.46
CA VAL A 130 -5.01 23.14 25.16
C VAL A 130 -4.52 23.26 23.72
N ASN A 131 -4.87 24.33 22.99
CA ASN A 131 -4.61 24.43 21.55
C ASN A 131 -3.24 25.03 21.20
N PHE A 132 -2.92 26.23 21.70
CA PHE A 132 -1.73 26.95 21.23
C PHE A 132 -0.56 26.89 22.21
N ILE A 133 0.65 27.05 21.65
CA ILE A 133 1.88 27.32 22.40
C ILE A 133 2.50 28.64 21.95
N ASP A 134 3.17 29.35 22.89
CA ASP A 134 3.99 30.53 22.58
C ASP A 134 5.38 30.09 22.01
N THR A 135 6.20 31.08 21.67
CA THR A 135 7.56 30.86 21.14
C THR A 135 8.53 30.19 22.14
N GLN A 136 8.16 30.09 23.43
CA GLN A 136 8.91 29.38 24.45
C GLN A 136 8.34 27.97 24.72
N GLY A 137 7.38 27.52 23.94
CA GLY A 137 6.73 26.22 24.13
C GLY A 137 5.76 26.15 25.29
N ARG A 138 5.32 27.27 25.85
CA ARG A 138 4.36 27.30 26.95
C ARG A 138 2.92 27.26 26.41
N PRO A 139 2.06 26.34 26.92
CA PRO A 139 0.66 26.27 26.50
C PRO A 139 -0.11 27.57 26.88
N ASN A 140 -0.78 28.15 25.90
CA ASN A 140 -1.64 29.32 26.06
C ASN A 140 -3.01 28.89 26.59
N ARG A 141 -3.28 29.09 27.87
CA ARG A 141 -4.54 28.73 28.54
C ARG A 141 -5.55 29.86 28.62
N SER A 142 -5.20 31.06 28.13
CA SER A 142 -6.01 32.29 28.27
C SER A 142 -6.84 32.61 27.06
N ALA A 143 -6.32 32.36 25.85
CA ALA A 143 -7.04 32.64 24.61
C ALA A 143 -8.32 31.79 24.50
N PRO A 144 -9.47 32.37 24.06
CA PRO A 144 -10.72 31.65 23.88
C PRO A 144 -10.62 30.43 22.99
N THR A 145 -9.75 30.48 21.98
CA THR A 145 -9.47 29.42 21.00
C THR A 145 -8.39 28.44 21.47
N SER A 146 -7.93 28.54 22.74
CA SER A 146 -6.84 27.73 23.26
C SER A 146 -7.08 27.18 24.65
N ARG A 147 -8.06 27.69 25.38
CA ARG A 147 -8.30 27.22 26.76
C ARG A 147 -8.63 25.73 26.80
N ARG A 148 -8.21 25.10 27.90
CA ARG A 148 -8.49 23.69 28.15
C ARG A 148 -9.96 23.35 27.93
N SER A 149 -10.23 22.39 27.04
CA SER A 149 -11.59 21.92 26.71
C SER A 149 -11.59 20.67 25.84
N MET A 150 -12.78 20.06 25.71
CA MET A 150 -13.14 19.10 24.67
C MET A 150 -13.75 19.85 23.48
N SER A 151 -12.95 20.49 22.65
CA SER A 151 -13.36 21.30 21.50
C SER A 151 -12.81 20.72 20.19
N TYR A 152 -12.80 21.50 19.09
CA TYR A 152 -12.35 21.01 17.79
C TYR A 152 -10.88 20.57 17.81
N TRP A 153 -9.99 21.22 18.55
CA TRP A 153 -8.61 20.77 18.69
C TRP A 153 -8.46 19.42 19.39
N ALA A 154 -9.33 19.15 20.40
CA ALA A 154 -9.39 17.85 21.05
C ALA A 154 -9.94 16.77 20.09
N ALA A 155 -10.94 17.10 19.27
CA ALA A 155 -11.51 16.21 18.27
C ALA A 155 -10.48 15.81 17.20
N ARG A 156 -9.69 16.76 16.70
CA ARG A 156 -8.59 16.52 15.76
C ARG A 156 -7.45 15.71 16.38
N SER A 157 -7.20 15.94 17.68
CA SER A 157 -6.26 15.09 18.43
C SER A 157 -6.74 13.63 18.51
N ILE A 158 -8.03 13.40 18.77
CA ILE A 158 -8.63 12.06 18.76
C ILE A 158 -8.49 11.43 17.37
N TRP A 159 -8.71 12.20 16.30
CA TRP A 159 -8.49 11.72 14.93
C TRP A 159 -7.04 11.31 14.70
N ALA A 160 -6.07 12.19 14.98
CA ALA A 160 -4.66 11.89 14.81
C ALA A 160 -4.18 10.70 15.65
N LEU A 161 -4.59 10.61 16.92
CA LEU A 161 -4.25 9.51 17.80
C LEU A 161 -4.89 8.19 17.35
N GLY A 162 -6.13 8.20 16.85
CA GLY A 162 -6.79 7.04 16.27
C GLY A 162 -6.10 6.54 15.02
N GLU A 163 -5.71 7.44 14.11
CA GLU A 163 -4.93 7.11 12.92
C GLU A 163 -3.53 6.59 13.27
N ALA A 164 -2.90 7.12 14.31
CA ALA A 164 -1.63 6.62 14.79
C ALA A 164 -1.73 5.16 15.26
N VAL A 165 -2.77 4.82 16.01
CA VAL A 165 -3.02 3.43 16.44
C VAL A 165 -3.28 2.51 15.24
N ARG A 166 -3.89 3.02 14.17
CA ARG A 166 -4.17 2.25 12.96
C ARG A 166 -2.95 2.01 12.08
N VAL A 167 -2.09 3.03 11.95
CA VAL A 167 -1.00 3.05 10.96
C VAL A 167 0.34 2.61 11.54
N LEU A 168 0.64 2.98 12.79
CA LEU A 168 1.89 2.63 13.43
C LEU A 168 1.80 1.22 14.01
N SER A 169 2.90 0.46 13.87
CA SER A 169 2.97 -0.89 14.43
C SER A 169 2.85 -0.87 15.96
N PRO A 170 2.25 -1.88 16.59
CA PRO A 170 2.37 -2.10 18.02
C PRO A 170 3.83 -2.12 18.52
N ASP A 171 4.76 -2.45 17.63
CA ASP A 171 6.21 -2.45 17.89
C ASP A 171 6.84 -1.04 17.92
N ASP A 172 6.13 -0.01 17.51
CA ASP A 172 6.46 1.40 17.80
C ASP A 172 6.25 1.71 19.31
N SER A 173 6.71 0.81 20.15
CA SER A 173 6.38 0.70 21.57
C SER A 173 6.57 1.99 22.36
N VAL A 174 7.59 2.80 22.06
CA VAL A 174 7.87 4.06 22.78
C VAL A 174 6.79 5.11 22.50
N VAL A 175 6.34 5.23 21.26
CA VAL A 175 5.29 6.18 20.88
C VAL A 175 3.94 5.69 21.37
N MET A 176 3.64 4.41 21.15
CA MET A 176 2.36 3.81 21.52
C MET A 176 2.13 3.78 23.04
N GLN A 177 3.19 3.73 23.86
CA GLN A 177 3.09 3.87 25.33
C GLN A 177 2.50 5.21 25.79
N THR A 178 2.58 6.25 24.99
CA THR A 178 2.02 7.58 25.30
C THR A 178 0.75 7.88 24.50
N VAL A 179 0.69 7.48 23.24
CA VAL A 179 -0.46 7.70 22.34
C VAL A 179 -1.71 6.99 22.85
N ARG A 180 -1.60 5.69 23.15
CA ARG A 180 -2.78 4.90 23.55
C ARG A 180 -3.41 5.39 24.86
N PRO A 181 -2.67 5.61 25.97
CA PRO A 181 -3.28 6.12 27.19
C PRO A 181 -3.89 7.52 27.05
N THR A 182 -3.29 8.38 26.18
CA THR A 182 -3.83 9.71 25.91
C THR A 182 -5.15 9.61 25.13
N LEU A 183 -5.20 8.76 24.09
CA LEU A 183 -6.43 8.48 23.36
C LEU A 183 -7.52 7.92 24.27
N ASP A 184 -7.19 6.97 25.15
CA ASP A 184 -8.16 6.36 26.06
C ASP A 184 -8.79 7.39 27.00
N ARG A 185 -7.98 8.31 27.57
CA ARG A 185 -8.51 9.41 28.41
C ARG A 185 -9.41 10.35 27.61
N ALA A 186 -8.98 10.73 26.40
CA ALA A 186 -9.77 11.60 25.54
C ALA A 186 -11.09 10.95 25.14
N VAL A 187 -11.12 9.66 24.80
CA VAL A 187 -12.33 8.89 24.46
C VAL A 187 -13.26 8.80 25.68
N ILE A 188 -12.74 8.55 26.88
CA ILE A 188 -13.54 8.53 28.12
C ILE A 188 -14.15 9.91 28.40
N ARG A 189 -13.38 10.99 28.24
CA ARG A 189 -13.87 12.36 28.44
C ARG A 189 -14.92 12.73 27.41
N MET A 190 -14.70 12.42 26.13
CA MET A 190 -15.64 12.64 25.03
C MET A 190 -16.96 11.88 25.23
N ALA A 191 -16.90 10.63 25.69
CA ALA A 191 -18.10 9.81 25.89
C ALA A 191 -19.11 10.48 26.81
N ARG A 192 -18.69 11.27 27.79
CA ARG A 192 -19.57 12.04 28.68
C ARG A 192 -20.37 13.11 27.97
N GLU A 193 -19.80 13.78 26.95
CA GLU A 193 -20.54 14.73 26.12
C GLU A 193 -21.62 14.01 25.29
N ILE A 194 -21.25 12.87 24.72
CA ILE A 194 -22.12 12.04 23.87
C ILE A 194 -23.25 11.38 24.68
N GLU A 195 -22.99 10.96 25.91
CA GLU A 195 -24.00 10.47 26.84
C GLU A 195 -25.07 11.54 27.17
N ALA A 196 -24.67 12.81 27.19
CA ALA A 196 -25.57 13.93 27.35
C ALA A 196 -26.25 14.37 26.03
N ALA A 197 -26.15 13.60 24.95
CA ALA A 197 -26.63 13.90 23.60
C ALA A 197 -26.13 15.25 23.04
N ARG A 198 -24.92 15.66 23.43
CA ARG A 198 -24.29 16.90 22.97
C ARG A 198 -23.27 16.67 21.92
N LEU A 199 -23.16 17.59 20.96
CA LEU A 199 -22.07 17.65 20.02
C LEU A 199 -20.78 18.09 20.74
N ILE A 200 -19.65 17.57 20.33
CA ILE A 200 -18.32 17.93 20.86
C ILE A 200 -18.08 19.41 20.60
N GLY A 201 -17.85 20.17 21.66
CA GLY A 201 -17.70 21.63 21.56
C GLY A 201 -18.93 22.35 20.96
N GLY A 202 -20.10 21.70 20.90
CA GLY A 202 -21.29 22.23 20.22
C GLY A 202 -21.20 22.27 18.70
N SER A 203 -20.27 21.53 18.08
CA SER A 203 -19.93 21.58 16.67
C SER A 203 -20.09 20.20 16.00
N ALA A 204 -20.79 20.15 14.87
CA ALA A 204 -20.89 18.96 14.03
C ALA A 204 -19.54 18.60 13.40
N THR A 205 -18.77 19.61 12.99
CA THR A 205 -17.42 19.46 12.42
C THR A 205 -16.48 18.76 13.41
N ALA A 206 -16.38 19.28 14.65
CA ALA A 206 -15.58 18.65 15.70
C ALA A 206 -16.06 17.22 16.02
N THR A 207 -17.37 17.03 16.07
CA THR A 207 -17.98 15.72 16.34
C THR A 207 -17.65 14.70 15.22
N ALA A 208 -17.63 15.15 13.97
CA ALA A 208 -17.27 14.32 12.82
C ALA A 208 -15.79 13.94 12.83
N GLU A 209 -14.90 14.87 13.15
CA GLU A 209 -13.46 14.62 13.23
C GLU A 209 -13.12 13.60 14.35
N ALA A 210 -13.76 13.72 15.50
CA ALA A 210 -13.63 12.73 16.57
C ALA A 210 -14.18 11.35 16.17
N LEU A 211 -15.27 11.31 15.39
CA LEU A 211 -15.81 10.06 14.85
C LEU A 211 -14.79 9.38 13.93
N LEU A 212 -14.12 10.12 13.03
CA LEU A 212 -13.05 9.57 12.20
C LEU A 212 -11.96 8.88 13.04
N GLY A 213 -11.54 9.49 14.15
CA GLY A 213 -10.57 8.91 15.08
C GLY A 213 -11.06 7.61 15.73
N LEU A 214 -12.33 7.55 16.15
CA LEU A 214 -12.93 6.31 16.68
C LEU A 214 -13.05 5.22 15.63
N LEU A 215 -13.38 5.57 14.39
CA LEU A 215 -13.46 4.61 13.29
C LEU A 215 -12.09 4.06 12.92
N ALA A 216 -11.04 4.88 12.95
CA ALA A 216 -9.67 4.44 12.79
C ALA A 216 -9.26 3.47 13.92
N LEU A 217 -9.58 3.82 15.17
CA LEU A 217 -9.37 2.95 16.32
C LEU A 217 -10.14 1.63 16.20
N GLN A 218 -11.41 1.68 15.79
CA GLN A 218 -12.23 0.48 15.61
C GLN A 218 -11.70 -0.46 14.53
N ARG A 219 -11.08 0.08 13.47
CA ARG A 219 -10.38 -0.73 12.45
C ARG A 219 -9.14 -1.43 12.99
N ALA A 220 -8.37 -0.74 13.84
CA ALA A 220 -7.12 -1.26 14.39
C ALA A 220 -7.33 -2.24 15.54
N ASP A 221 -8.27 -1.93 16.42
CA ASP A 221 -8.54 -2.65 17.65
C ASP A 221 -10.08 -2.72 17.89
N PRO A 222 -10.76 -3.67 17.24
CA PRO A 222 -12.22 -3.78 17.28
C PRO A 222 -12.76 -3.98 18.70
N SER A 223 -13.67 -3.10 19.12
CA SER A 223 -14.27 -3.12 20.46
C SER A 223 -15.75 -2.79 20.40
N PRO A 224 -16.64 -3.60 21.01
CA PRO A 224 -18.07 -3.29 21.08
C PRO A 224 -18.37 -1.93 21.70
N ARG A 225 -17.56 -1.50 22.68
CA ARG A 225 -17.70 -0.19 23.33
C ARG A 225 -17.40 0.96 22.36
N ILE A 226 -16.33 0.83 21.56
CA ILE A 226 -15.97 1.85 20.57
C ILE A 226 -17.00 1.88 19.45
N ALA A 227 -17.45 0.72 18.97
CA ALA A 227 -18.49 0.62 17.94
C ALA A 227 -19.81 1.26 18.40
N ASP A 228 -20.25 1.03 19.64
CA ASP A 228 -21.46 1.66 20.19
C ASP A 228 -21.31 3.19 20.32
N LEU A 229 -20.16 3.66 20.83
CA LEU A 229 -19.89 5.10 20.93
C LEU A 229 -19.86 5.76 19.55
N ALA A 230 -19.16 5.17 18.58
CA ALA A 230 -19.13 5.65 17.20
C ALA A 230 -20.53 5.69 16.56
N THR A 231 -21.35 4.65 16.80
CA THR A 231 -22.74 4.61 16.33
C THR A 231 -23.58 5.74 16.92
N ARG A 232 -23.43 6.01 18.21
CA ARG A 232 -24.14 7.13 18.86
C ARG A 232 -23.72 8.48 18.29
N ILE A 233 -22.43 8.68 18.06
CA ILE A 233 -21.91 9.91 17.43
C ILE A 233 -22.46 10.07 16.00
N ALA A 234 -22.40 9.02 15.19
CA ALA A 234 -22.94 9.06 13.83
C ALA A 234 -24.43 9.44 13.82
N ARG A 235 -25.24 8.88 14.76
CA ARG A 235 -26.64 9.22 14.92
C ARG A 235 -26.89 10.68 15.32
N LEU A 236 -25.98 11.34 16.04
CA LEU A 236 -26.11 12.78 16.35
C LEU A 236 -25.86 13.65 15.10
N LEU A 237 -25.06 13.19 14.14
CA LEU A 237 -24.77 13.93 12.91
C LEU A 237 -25.89 13.83 11.86
N VAL A 238 -26.62 12.71 11.81
CA VAL A 238 -27.65 12.46 10.79
C VAL A 238 -28.70 13.57 10.71
N PRO A 239 -29.35 14.01 11.81
CA PRO A 239 -30.44 14.99 11.77
C PRO A 239 -29.99 16.43 11.48
N LEU A 240 -28.69 16.71 11.38
CA LEU A 240 -28.18 18.06 11.11
C LEU A 240 -28.29 18.48 9.64
N SER A 241 -28.62 17.54 8.75
CA SER A 241 -28.90 17.84 7.35
C SER A 241 -30.26 18.55 7.23
N THR A 242 -30.27 19.65 6.47
CA THR A 242 -31.46 20.52 6.30
C THR A 242 -31.77 20.75 4.81
N GLY A 243 -33.03 21.08 4.53
CA GLY A 243 -33.51 21.17 3.16
C GLY A 243 -33.77 19.80 2.53
N SER A 244 -34.01 19.76 1.23
CA SER A 244 -34.20 18.56 0.44
C SER A 244 -33.42 18.66 -0.86
N MET A 245 -33.43 17.62 -1.68
CA MET A 245 -32.79 17.68 -3.04
C MET A 245 -33.38 18.83 -3.89
N GLN A 246 -34.56 19.32 -3.61
CA GLN A 246 -35.26 20.36 -4.37
C GLN A 246 -35.31 21.71 -3.67
N THR A 247 -35.23 21.73 -2.33
CA THR A 247 -35.39 22.96 -1.52
C THR A 247 -34.10 23.33 -0.78
N PRO A 248 -33.75 24.64 -0.68
CA PRO A 248 -32.64 25.09 0.10
C PRO A 248 -32.71 24.62 1.57
N PRO A 249 -31.52 24.42 2.18
CA PRO A 249 -30.19 24.46 1.67
C PRO A 249 -29.71 23.11 1.07
N TRP A 250 -30.54 22.34 0.42
CA TRP A 250 -30.28 21.16 -0.40
C TRP A 250 -29.51 20.02 0.28
N GLY A 251 -29.90 19.71 1.49
CA GLY A 251 -29.25 18.65 2.27
C GLY A 251 -27.98 19.09 2.99
N ALA A 252 -27.68 20.39 3.00
CA ALA A 252 -26.53 20.94 3.73
C ALA A 252 -26.54 20.51 5.19
N ARG A 253 -25.39 20.08 5.69
CA ARG A 253 -25.22 19.69 7.09
C ARG A 253 -24.53 20.83 7.83
N ALA A 254 -25.32 21.66 8.49
CA ALA A 254 -24.82 22.77 9.26
C ALA A 254 -24.09 22.31 10.55
N ASP A 255 -23.21 23.13 11.06
CA ASP A 255 -22.45 22.84 12.27
C ASP A 255 -23.33 22.69 13.52
N ARG A 256 -24.49 23.33 13.51
CA ARG A 256 -25.56 23.20 14.53
C ARG A 256 -26.93 23.53 13.92
N PRO A 257 -28.02 23.09 14.53
CA PRO A 257 -29.37 23.37 14.03
C PRO A 257 -29.60 24.86 13.80
N GLY A 258 -30.09 25.22 12.60
CA GLY A 258 -30.44 26.61 12.23
C GLY A 258 -29.24 27.50 11.89
N ALA A 259 -28.03 27.04 12.00
CA ALA A 259 -26.84 27.78 11.52
C ALA A 259 -26.72 27.72 10.00
N ALA A 260 -25.96 28.66 9.42
CA ALA A 260 -25.51 28.56 8.06
C ALA A 260 -24.56 27.34 7.89
N TRP A 261 -24.67 26.66 6.76
CA TRP A 261 -23.61 25.75 6.35
C TRP A 261 -22.36 26.54 5.94
N HIS A 262 -21.21 26.05 6.28
CA HIS A 262 -19.93 26.62 5.83
C HIS A 262 -19.00 25.50 5.33
N ALA A 263 -18.15 25.85 4.38
CA ALA A 263 -17.23 24.91 3.76
C ALA A 263 -16.10 24.45 4.71
N TRP A 264 -15.78 25.27 5.71
CA TRP A 264 -14.59 25.09 6.54
C TRP A 264 -14.66 23.85 7.42
N GLY A 265 -13.78 22.89 7.12
CA GLY A 265 -13.61 21.67 7.90
C GLY A 265 -14.83 20.74 7.94
N SER A 266 -15.79 20.86 7.03
CA SER A 266 -17.03 20.05 7.03
C SER A 266 -16.76 18.61 6.67
N ARG A 267 -16.40 17.78 7.66
CA ARG A 267 -16.06 16.35 7.50
C ARG A 267 -17.21 15.41 7.87
N SER A 268 -18.41 15.93 8.12
CA SER A 268 -19.56 15.10 8.53
C SER A 268 -19.90 14.03 7.49
N THR A 269 -19.87 14.37 6.21
CA THR A 269 -20.11 13.43 5.11
C THR A 269 -19.05 12.35 5.04
N SER A 270 -17.75 12.70 5.19
CA SER A 270 -16.66 11.70 5.27
C SER A 270 -16.87 10.75 6.44
N ALA A 271 -17.13 11.29 7.63
CA ALA A 271 -17.27 10.50 8.85
C ALA A 271 -18.50 9.55 8.79
N LEU A 272 -19.63 10.01 8.25
CA LEU A 272 -20.80 9.15 8.05
C LEU A 272 -20.56 8.07 6.99
N ALA A 273 -19.92 8.39 5.88
CA ALA A 273 -19.58 7.39 4.86
C ALA A 273 -18.62 6.32 5.40
N GLU A 274 -17.61 6.73 6.16
CA GLU A 274 -16.71 5.79 6.82
C GLU A 274 -17.40 4.96 7.91
N ALA A 275 -18.32 5.57 8.67
CA ALA A 275 -19.12 4.86 9.67
C ALA A 275 -19.97 3.75 9.03
N ALA A 276 -20.49 4.00 7.81
CA ALA A 276 -21.24 2.98 7.08
C ALA A 276 -20.42 1.72 6.81
N ILE A 277 -19.12 1.88 6.48
CA ILE A 277 -18.20 0.77 6.23
C ILE A 277 -17.81 0.07 7.54
N VAL A 278 -17.28 0.83 8.50
CA VAL A 278 -16.65 0.28 9.71
C VAL A 278 -17.66 -0.36 10.65
N LEU A 279 -18.87 0.21 10.72
CA LEU A 279 -19.94 -0.27 11.59
C LEU A 279 -20.93 -1.19 10.85
N ASN A 280 -20.72 -1.43 9.55
CA ASN A 280 -21.62 -2.18 8.68
C ASN A 280 -23.08 -1.64 8.75
N ALA A 281 -23.23 -0.31 8.62
CA ALA A 281 -24.47 0.43 8.82
C ALA A 281 -24.78 1.33 7.61
N PRO A 282 -25.41 0.79 6.53
CA PRO A 282 -25.59 1.49 5.25
C PRO A 282 -26.47 2.76 5.35
N GLU A 283 -27.25 2.91 6.38
CA GLU A 283 -28.06 4.12 6.66
C GLU A 283 -27.18 5.38 6.81
N PHE A 284 -25.94 5.25 7.30
CA PHE A 284 -25.03 6.39 7.40
C PHE A 284 -24.52 6.84 6.03
N ALA A 285 -24.30 5.90 5.10
CA ALA A 285 -23.97 6.27 3.71
C ALA A 285 -25.13 6.99 3.04
N ALA A 286 -26.39 6.55 3.28
CA ALA A 286 -27.57 7.24 2.77
C ALA A 286 -27.68 8.67 3.31
N ALA A 287 -27.37 8.89 4.59
CA ALA A 287 -27.33 10.23 5.19
C ALA A 287 -26.21 11.10 4.58
N ALA A 288 -25.03 10.53 4.30
CA ALA A 288 -23.92 11.22 3.66
C ALA A 288 -24.27 11.64 2.22
N ARG A 289 -24.92 10.78 1.45
CA ARG A 289 -25.38 11.07 0.07
C ARG A 289 -26.27 12.32 -0.02
N HIS A 290 -27.07 12.59 1.00
CA HIS A 290 -28.02 13.68 0.97
C HIS A 290 -27.34 15.05 0.79
N GLU A 291 -26.21 15.30 1.45
CA GLU A 291 -25.40 16.50 1.25
C GLU A 291 -24.63 16.47 -0.07
N ALA A 292 -24.04 15.33 -0.39
CA ALA A 292 -23.18 15.18 -1.57
C ALA A 292 -23.96 15.32 -2.89
N ASP A 293 -25.10 14.65 -3.03
CA ASP A 293 -25.94 14.70 -4.23
C ASP A 293 -26.77 16.00 -4.29
N GLY A 294 -27.05 16.60 -3.14
CA GLY A 294 -27.80 17.84 -3.00
C GLY A 294 -26.92 19.07 -3.16
N LEU A 295 -26.31 19.54 -2.09
CA LEU A 295 -25.56 20.79 -2.05
C LEU A 295 -24.28 20.73 -2.88
N TRP A 296 -23.43 19.74 -2.66
CA TRP A 296 -22.11 19.67 -3.30
C TRP A 296 -22.22 19.43 -4.80
N GLY A 297 -23.18 18.64 -5.24
CA GLY A 297 -23.47 18.48 -6.66
C GLY A 297 -23.83 19.83 -7.34
N ARG A 298 -24.49 20.74 -6.61
CA ARG A 298 -24.77 22.07 -7.13
C ARG A 298 -23.54 22.95 -7.27
N PHE A 299 -22.49 22.73 -6.48
CA PHE A 299 -21.20 23.42 -6.69
C PHE A 299 -20.56 22.99 -8.00
N LEU A 300 -20.64 21.72 -8.36
CA LEU A 300 -20.18 21.25 -9.68
C LEU A 300 -20.98 21.92 -10.80
N LEU A 301 -22.31 22.01 -10.69
CA LEU A 301 -23.13 22.71 -11.67
C LEU A 301 -22.87 24.22 -11.66
N ALA A 302 -22.57 24.82 -10.54
CA ALA A 302 -22.17 26.23 -10.46
C ALA A 302 -20.78 26.47 -11.05
N GLY A 303 -19.90 25.44 -11.11
CA GLY A 303 -18.51 25.58 -11.52
C GLY A 303 -17.63 26.31 -10.50
N GLN A 304 -18.09 26.37 -9.25
CA GLN A 304 -17.36 26.93 -8.12
C GLN A 304 -17.94 26.45 -6.78
N VAL A 305 -17.17 26.55 -5.72
CA VAL A 305 -17.52 26.16 -4.35
C VAL A 305 -17.95 27.39 -3.56
N ALA A 306 -19.08 27.29 -2.81
CA ALA A 306 -19.49 28.37 -1.92
C ALA A 306 -18.72 28.31 -0.59
N SER A 307 -18.47 29.46 -0.01
CA SER A 307 -17.89 29.64 1.33
C SER A 307 -18.91 29.35 2.43
N GLU A 308 -20.14 29.87 2.26
CA GLU A 308 -21.22 29.74 3.25
C GLU A 308 -22.58 29.66 2.57
N ILE A 309 -23.49 28.85 3.12
CA ILE A 309 -24.88 28.74 2.68
C ILE A 309 -25.80 29.01 3.88
N PRO A 310 -26.43 30.16 3.97
CA PRO A 310 -27.48 30.42 4.95
C PRO A 310 -28.70 29.51 4.74
N PRO A 311 -29.59 29.37 5.73
CA PRO A 311 -30.78 28.53 5.62
C PRO A 311 -31.72 28.91 4.47
N ASP A 312 -31.69 30.16 4.00
CA ASP A 312 -32.47 30.65 2.84
C ASP A 312 -31.86 30.23 1.48
N GLY A 313 -30.65 29.66 1.48
CA GLY A 313 -29.95 29.22 0.29
C GLY A 313 -29.17 30.27 -0.47
N ASN A 314 -29.06 31.51 0.03
CA ASN A 314 -28.31 32.61 -0.59
C ASN A 314 -26.83 32.43 -0.36
N ALA A 315 -26.15 31.77 -1.32
CA ALA A 315 -24.74 31.40 -1.21
C ALA A 315 -23.82 32.63 -1.13
N LYS A 316 -22.87 32.58 -0.20
CA LYS A 316 -21.67 33.39 -0.22
C LYS A 316 -20.56 32.61 -0.91
N TRP A 317 -20.03 33.16 -1.98
CA TRP A 317 -19.05 32.44 -2.82
C TRP A 317 -17.62 32.62 -2.33
N PHE A 318 -17.33 33.66 -1.60
CA PHE A 318 -15.96 34.02 -1.17
C PHE A 318 -15.90 34.31 0.33
N PRO A 319 -14.71 34.12 0.96
CA PRO A 319 -13.49 33.59 0.35
C PRO A 319 -13.60 32.10 0.03
N GLN A 320 -13.01 31.66 -1.09
CA GLN A 320 -12.83 30.25 -1.38
C GLN A 320 -11.43 29.82 -0.90
N ILE A 321 -11.38 28.93 0.08
CA ILE A 321 -10.12 28.52 0.72
C ILE A 321 -9.90 27.02 0.61
N ALA A 322 -8.63 26.61 0.64
CA ALA A 322 -8.23 25.21 0.58
C ALA A 322 -8.96 24.36 1.64
N TYR A 323 -9.13 24.91 2.83
CA TYR A 323 -9.85 24.32 3.97
C TYR A 323 -11.36 24.07 3.71
N GLY A 324 -11.93 24.77 2.75
CA GLY A 324 -13.30 24.55 2.33
C GLY A 324 -13.43 23.47 1.25
N VAL A 325 -12.44 23.33 0.38
CA VAL A 325 -12.47 22.44 -0.77
C VAL A 325 -12.02 21.02 -0.38
N GLY A 326 -10.98 20.91 0.44
CA GLY A 326 -10.39 19.63 0.87
C GLY A 326 -11.40 18.65 1.47
N PRO A 327 -12.21 19.05 2.47
CA PRO A 327 -13.20 18.17 3.08
C PRO A 327 -14.28 17.65 2.11
N ILE A 328 -14.68 18.46 1.11
CA ILE A 328 -15.65 18.03 0.08
C ILE A 328 -15.03 16.91 -0.78
N VAL A 329 -13.77 17.07 -1.18
CA VAL A 329 -13.05 16.03 -1.93
C VAL A 329 -12.97 14.73 -1.13
N GLU A 330 -12.58 14.80 0.15
CA GLU A 330 -12.51 13.63 1.02
C GLU A 330 -13.89 12.99 1.26
N GLY A 331 -14.93 13.80 1.39
CA GLY A 331 -16.31 13.32 1.55
C GLY A 331 -16.82 12.54 0.34
N TYR A 332 -16.55 13.04 -0.86
CA TYR A 332 -16.87 12.31 -2.09
C TYR A 332 -16.11 10.99 -2.19
N LEU A 333 -14.81 10.97 -1.85
CA LEU A 333 -14.02 9.73 -1.89
C LEU A 333 -14.48 8.73 -0.84
N ALA A 334 -14.82 9.18 0.37
CA ALA A 334 -15.39 8.31 1.39
C ALA A 334 -16.73 7.69 0.94
N LEU A 335 -17.55 8.47 0.23
CA LEU A 335 -18.81 7.95 -0.37
C LEU A 335 -18.52 6.97 -1.52
N ALA A 336 -17.52 7.22 -2.36
CA ALA A 336 -17.11 6.25 -3.38
C ALA A 336 -16.72 4.91 -2.76
N ASP A 337 -15.95 4.95 -1.67
CA ASP A 337 -15.54 3.76 -0.92
C ASP A 337 -16.74 3.03 -0.28
N ALA A 338 -17.67 3.78 0.33
CA ALA A 338 -18.81 3.22 1.03
C ALA A 338 -19.90 2.65 0.10
N THR A 339 -20.03 3.18 -1.10
CA THR A 339 -21.14 2.85 -2.00
C THR A 339 -20.71 2.07 -3.24
N GLY A 340 -19.43 2.14 -3.62
CA GLY A 340 -18.92 1.63 -4.89
C GLY A 340 -19.41 2.44 -6.11
N GLU A 341 -20.09 3.58 -5.92
CA GLU A 341 -20.60 4.39 -7.03
C GLU A 341 -19.51 5.26 -7.63
N ARG A 342 -19.17 4.99 -8.86
CA ARG A 342 -18.17 5.68 -9.67
C ARG A 342 -18.35 7.21 -9.67
N LYS A 343 -19.59 7.70 -9.69
CA LYS A 343 -19.86 9.14 -9.76
C LYS A 343 -19.16 9.95 -8.67
N TYR A 344 -19.04 9.40 -7.44
CA TYR A 344 -18.41 10.12 -6.34
C TYR A 344 -16.91 10.27 -6.51
N ALA A 345 -16.23 9.25 -7.04
CA ALA A 345 -14.81 9.37 -7.37
C ALA A 345 -14.56 10.41 -8.47
N VAL A 346 -15.41 10.45 -9.51
CA VAL A 346 -15.37 11.47 -10.55
C VAL A 346 -15.61 12.87 -9.95
N PHE A 347 -16.64 13.04 -9.12
CA PHE A 347 -16.96 14.30 -8.47
C PHE A 347 -15.83 14.79 -7.56
N ALA A 348 -15.14 13.87 -6.88
CA ALA A 348 -13.95 14.19 -6.09
C ALA A 348 -12.83 14.75 -6.98
N GLY A 349 -12.53 14.09 -8.11
CA GLY A 349 -11.52 14.57 -9.05
C GLY A 349 -11.87 15.94 -9.64
N LEU A 350 -13.13 16.14 -10.05
CA LEU A 350 -13.62 17.44 -10.55
C LEU A 350 -13.55 18.54 -9.49
N THR A 351 -13.84 18.23 -8.23
CA THR A 351 -13.74 19.20 -7.14
C THR A 351 -12.27 19.50 -6.82
N ALA A 352 -11.43 18.48 -6.79
CA ALA A 352 -9.99 18.64 -6.52
C ALA A 352 -9.26 19.43 -7.64
N SER A 353 -9.82 19.49 -8.86
CA SER A 353 -9.27 20.31 -9.94
C SER A 353 -9.20 21.80 -9.59
N TRP A 354 -9.94 22.24 -8.56
CA TRP A 354 -9.83 23.58 -7.99
C TRP A 354 -8.39 23.90 -7.53
N PHE A 355 -7.70 22.93 -6.92
CA PHE A 355 -6.30 23.08 -6.51
C PHE A 355 -5.35 23.28 -7.70
N LEU A 356 -5.73 22.81 -8.89
CA LEU A 356 -4.91 22.91 -10.11
C LEU A 356 -5.41 23.97 -11.08
N GLY A 357 -6.21 24.95 -10.60
CA GLY A 357 -6.63 26.13 -11.35
C GLY A 357 -8.01 26.03 -12.01
N ALA A 358 -8.80 24.96 -11.78
CA ALA A 358 -10.22 24.96 -12.14
C ALA A 358 -11.05 25.70 -11.09
N ASN A 359 -10.71 26.95 -10.88
CA ASN A 359 -11.28 27.85 -9.87
C ASN A 359 -11.54 29.23 -10.49
N PRO A 360 -12.29 30.13 -9.83
CA PRO A 360 -12.63 31.44 -10.38
C PRO A 360 -11.43 32.32 -10.74
N ALA A 361 -10.26 32.10 -10.15
CA ALA A 361 -9.04 32.84 -10.45
C ALA A 361 -8.27 32.27 -11.66
N GLY A 362 -8.56 31.04 -12.09
CA GLY A 362 -7.79 30.33 -13.11
C GLY A 362 -6.33 30.03 -12.71
N VAL A 363 -6.02 30.12 -11.42
CA VAL A 363 -4.65 30.01 -10.86
C VAL A 363 -4.53 28.72 -10.07
N SER A 364 -3.43 27.98 -10.28
CA SER A 364 -3.12 26.81 -9.44
C SER A 364 -2.90 27.26 -8.01
N MET A 365 -3.67 26.69 -7.08
CA MET A 365 -3.49 26.91 -5.64
C MET A 365 -2.41 25.98 -5.07
N TYR A 366 -2.20 24.81 -5.64
CA TYR A 366 -1.17 23.85 -5.27
C TYR A 366 0.03 23.93 -6.24
N ASP A 367 1.23 24.01 -5.68
CA ASP A 367 2.49 23.95 -6.42
C ASP A 367 3.08 22.54 -6.33
N ASP A 368 3.06 21.79 -7.42
CA ASP A 368 3.54 20.41 -7.53
C ASP A 368 5.06 20.25 -7.40
N LYS A 369 5.80 21.36 -7.45
CA LYS A 369 7.26 21.37 -7.28
C LYS A 369 7.68 21.42 -5.82
N THR A 370 6.92 22.11 -4.99
CA THR A 370 7.25 22.34 -3.58
C THR A 370 6.26 21.70 -2.60
N GLY A 371 5.02 21.47 -3.01
CA GLY A 371 3.92 21.07 -2.13
C GLY A 371 3.23 22.24 -1.43
N ARG A 372 3.59 23.49 -1.77
CA ARG A 372 2.98 24.70 -1.19
C ARG A 372 1.57 24.90 -1.72
N THR A 373 0.67 25.29 -0.82
CA THR A 373 -0.71 25.65 -1.19
C THR A 373 -1.05 27.05 -0.76
N PHE A 374 -1.54 27.87 -1.67
CA PHE A 374 -2.05 29.21 -1.35
C PHE A 374 -3.35 29.12 -0.54
N ASP A 375 -3.59 30.10 0.32
CA ASP A 375 -4.74 30.11 1.22
C ASP A 375 -6.07 30.09 0.46
N GLY A 376 -6.18 30.88 -0.63
CA GLY A 376 -7.40 30.86 -1.42
C GLY A 376 -7.63 32.05 -2.33
N ILE A 377 -8.91 32.37 -2.51
CA ILE A 377 -9.42 33.46 -3.37
C ILE A 377 -10.36 34.32 -2.52
N ASP A 378 -10.02 35.58 -2.33
CA ASP A 378 -10.70 36.46 -1.36
C ASP A 378 -11.92 37.19 -1.94
N GLY A 379 -12.02 37.38 -3.25
CA GLY A 379 -13.09 38.17 -3.83
C GLY A 379 -13.43 37.86 -5.30
N PRO A 380 -14.57 38.40 -5.80
CA PRO A 380 -15.13 38.05 -7.10
C PRO A 380 -14.50 38.73 -8.30
N ALA A 381 -14.06 39.98 -8.19
CA ALA A 381 -13.38 40.73 -9.28
C ALA A 381 -12.92 42.11 -8.87
N PRO A 382 -11.71 42.54 -9.16
CA PRO A 382 -10.66 41.71 -9.73
C PRO A 382 -10.35 40.56 -8.79
N VAL A 383 -10.24 39.35 -9.32
CA VAL A 383 -10.05 38.14 -8.49
C VAL A 383 -8.73 38.24 -7.75
N GLU A 384 -8.81 38.33 -6.44
CA GLU A 384 -7.63 38.43 -5.57
C GLU A 384 -7.29 37.00 -5.06
N VAL A 385 -6.09 36.56 -5.40
CA VAL A 385 -5.52 35.31 -4.86
C VAL A 385 -4.75 35.65 -3.59
N ASN A 386 -5.19 35.10 -2.48
CA ASN A 386 -4.43 35.12 -1.23
C ASN A 386 -3.26 34.13 -1.37
N ARG A 387 -2.06 34.68 -1.59
CA ARG A 387 -0.84 33.90 -1.80
C ARG A 387 -0.11 33.52 -0.53
N ASN A 388 -0.65 33.84 0.64
CA ASN A 388 -0.16 33.25 1.86
C ASN A 388 -0.32 31.72 1.81
N ALA A 389 0.49 31.00 2.53
CA ALA A 389 0.52 29.55 2.48
C ALA A 389 0.87 29.00 3.88
N GLY A 390 -0.05 29.16 4.80
CA GLY A 390 0.10 28.68 6.16
C GLY A 390 -0.07 27.16 6.29
N ALA A 391 -0.05 26.68 7.54
CA ALA A 391 -0.20 25.29 7.86
C ALA A 391 -1.55 24.74 7.36
N GLU A 392 -2.64 25.43 7.66
CA GLU A 392 -4.01 24.99 7.38
C GLU A 392 -4.24 24.69 5.90
N SER A 393 -3.93 25.66 5.02
CA SER A 393 -4.14 25.52 3.57
C SER A 393 -3.31 24.37 2.97
N THR A 394 -2.06 24.27 3.44
CA THR A 394 -1.15 23.20 2.99
C THR A 394 -1.62 21.82 3.44
N ILE A 395 -2.03 21.67 4.69
CA ILE A 395 -2.51 20.43 5.26
C ILE A 395 -3.78 19.96 4.54
N GLU A 396 -4.76 20.84 4.33
CA GLU A 396 -6.03 20.48 3.72
C GLU A 396 -5.89 20.09 2.24
N ALA A 397 -5.01 20.79 1.52
CA ALA A 397 -4.66 20.36 0.15
C ALA A 397 -4.01 18.98 0.13
N LEU A 398 -3.05 18.73 1.02
CA LEU A 398 -2.34 17.45 1.07
C LEU A 398 -3.26 16.30 1.47
N LEU A 399 -4.16 16.48 2.45
CA LEU A 399 -5.17 15.48 2.82
C LEU A 399 -6.04 15.10 1.61
N ALA A 400 -6.55 16.10 0.88
CA ALA A 400 -7.38 15.88 -0.30
C ALA A 400 -6.60 15.23 -1.45
N LEU A 401 -5.42 15.77 -1.79
CA LEU A 401 -4.65 15.31 -2.94
C LEU A 401 -4.04 13.91 -2.74
N GLN A 402 -3.64 13.55 -1.51
CA GLN A 402 -3.24 12.18 -1.18
C GLN A 402 -4.39 11.19 -1.43
N ARG A 403 -5.60 11.53 -1.05
CA ARG A 403 -6.79 10.69 -1.28
C ARG A 403 -7.12 10.60 -2.77
N VAL A 404 -7.04 11.71 -3.52
CA VAL A 404 -7.29 11.71 -4.97
C VAL A 404 -6.26 10.85 -5.70
N THR A 405 -4.97 11.00 -5.41
CA THR A 405 -3.92 10.21 -6.05
C THR A 405 -3.96 8.72 -5.68
N SER A 406 -4.56 8.38 -4.54
CA SER A 406 -4.83 6.99 -4.15
C SER A 406 -6.08 6.40 -4.81
N SER A 407 -6.91 7.22 -5.46
CA SER A 407 -8.11 6.81 -6.21
C SER A 407 -7.86 6.96 -7.71
N PRO A 408 -7.58 5.87 -8.44
CA PRO A 408 -7.31 5.93 -9.88
C PRO A 408 -8.42 6.61 -10.67
N GLU A 409 -9.67 6.40 -10.28
CA GLU A 409 -10.83 7.02 -10.90
C GLU A 409 -10.84 8.54 -10.68
N ALA A 410 -10.63 9.02 -9.45
CA ALA A 410 -10.62 10.44 -9.17
C ALA A 410 -9.43 11.16 -9.83
N ALA A 411 -8.25 10.53 -9.84
CA ALA A 411 -7.03 11.07 -10.42
C ALA A 411 -7.18 11.41 -11.92
N GLN A 412 -8.01 10.67 -12.66
CA GLN A 412 -8.27 10.93 -14.08
C GLN A 412 -8.92 12.30 -14.31
N TYR A 413 -9.73 12.77 -13.37
CA TYR A 413 -10.57 13.97 -13.53
C TYR A 413 -10.01 15.23 -12.87
N ILE A 414 -8.87 15.15 -12.19
CA ILE A 414 -8.28 16.31 -11.50
C ILE A 414 -7.79 17.42 -12.45
N SER A 415 -7.53 17.08 -13.71
CA SER A 415 -7.13 18.03 -14.75
C SER A 415 -8.30 18.60 -15.56
N TYR A 416 -9.52 18.13 -15.33
CA TYR A 416 -10.71 18.61 -16.03
C TYR A 416 -11.10 20.01 -15.59
N ARG A 417 -11.71 20.77 -16.49
CA ARG A 417 -12.14 22.16 -16.26
C ARG A 417 -13.64 22.30 -16.56
N PRO A 418 -14.40 23.05 -15.72
CA PRO A 418 -15.79 23.35 -16.01
C PRO A 418 -15.87 24.24 -17.25
N ALA A 419 -16.76 23.90 -18.18
CA ALA A 419 -17.05 24.75 -19.34
C ALA A 419 -17.93 25.94 -18.93
N GLY A 420 -17.64 27.12 -19.51
CA GLY A 420 -18.37 28.37 -19.28
C GLY A 420 -18.04 29.04 -17.94
N ALA A 421 -18.62 30.21 -17.73
CA ALA A 421 -18.42 31.00 -16.52
C ALA A 421 -19.09 30.36 -15.31
N PRO A 422 -18.55 30.59 -14.08
CA PRO A 422 -19.22 30.23 -12.85
C PRO A 422 -20.62 30.84 -12.73
N ALA A 423 -21.58 30.12 -12.16
CA ALA A 423 -22.91 30.64 -11.91
C ALA A 423 -22.88 31.68 -10.77
N PRO A 424 -23.61 32.78 -10.92
CA PRO A 424 -23.60 33.85 -9.90
C PRO A 424 -24.42 33.49 -8.65
N SER A 425 -25.33 32.53 -8.73
CA SER A 425 -26.11 32.07 -7.57
C SER A 425 -26.51 30.62 -7.73
N LEU A 426 -26.82 29.93 -6.62
CA LEU A 426 -27.36 28.57 -6.65
C LEU A 426 -28.79 28.49 -7.22
N ALA A 427 -29.52 29.60 -7.23
CA ALA A 427 -30.83 29.68 -7.87
C ALA A 427 -30.73 29.69 -9.40
N THR A 428 -29.62 30.13 -9.97
CA THR A 428 -29.41 30.27 -11.43
C THR A 428 -28.42 29.25 -12.01
N ILE A 429 -28.13 28.17 -11.26
CA ILE A 429 -27.26 27.10 -11.78
C ILE A 429 -27.88 26.46 -13.03
N PRO A 430 -27.07 26.10 -14.03
CA PRO A 430 -27.56 25.38 -15.22
C PRO A 430 -28.13 24.00 -14.84
N ALA A 431 -29.02 23.47 -15.70
CA ALA A 431 -29.52 22.10 -15.53
C ALA A 431 -28.42 21.05 -15.75
N SER A 432 -27.41 21.38 -16.53
CA SER A 432 -26.19 20.57 -16.76
C SER A 432 -24.97 21.46 -16.99
N ARG A 433 -23.80 20.93 -16.69
CA ARG A 433 -22.50 21.55 -16.96
C ARG A 433 -21.55 20.53 -17.56
N GLU A 434 -20.88 20.91 -18.63
CA GLU A 434 -19.78 20.13 -19.21
C GLU A 434 -18.48 20.39 -18.44
N PHE A 435 -17.68 19.34 -18.33
CA PHE A 435 -16.29 19.41 -17.93
C PHE A 435 -15.43 18.84 -19.04
N VAL A 436 -14.33 19.52 -19.34
CA VAL A 436 -13.49 19.19 -20.50
C VAL A 436 -12.11 18.82 -19.99
N GLY A 437 -11.60 17.68 -20.46
CA GLY A 437 -10.25 17.20 -20.17
C GLY A 437 -9.16 18.03 -20.87
N PRO A 438 -7.89 17.76 -20.54
CA PRO A 438 -6.75 18.55 -21.03
C PRO A 438 -6.55 18.55 -22.54
N GLY A 439 -6.96 17.48 -23.25
CA GLY A 439 -6.91 17.38 -24.71
C GLY A 439 -8.00 18.16 -25.44
N GLY A 440 -9.05 18.59 -24.74
CA GLY A 440 -10.11 19.42 -25.30
C GLY A 440 -11.00 18.74 -26.35
N ASN A 441 -10.84 17.43 -26.56
CA ASN A 441 -11.61 16.69 -27.56
C ASN A 441 -12.95 16.17 -27.02
N ALA A 442 -13.85 15.75 -27.92
CA ALA A 442 -15.19 15.28 -27.54
C ALA A 442 -15.17 14.01 -26.63
N ALA A 443 -14.16 13.18 -26.78
CA ALA A 443 -13.99 11.97 -25.95
C ALA A 443 -13.57 12.28 -24.51
N GLU A 444 -13.06 13.48 -24.26
CA GLU A 444 -12.66 13.96 -22.94
C GLU A 444 -13.72 14.89 -22.31
N LYS A 445 -14.96 14.81 -22.74
CA LYS A 445 -16.06 15.57 -22.14
C LYS A 445 -16.87 14.67 -21.23
N ILE A 446 -17.23 15.22 -20.07
CA ILE A 446 -18.23 14.63 -19.15
C ILE A 446 -19.28 15.68 -18.84
N VAL A 447 -20.49 15.23 -18.55
CA VAL A 447 -21.62 16.12 -18.21
C VAL A 447 -22.09 15.80 -16.80
N VAL A 448 -22.12 16.82 -15.97
CA VAL A 448 -22.79 16.77 -14.66
C VAL A 448 -24.17 17.37 -14.86
N ARG A 449 -25.23 16.67 -14.43
CA ARG A 449 -26.62 17.08 -14.67
C ARG A 449 -27.49 16.97 -13.42
N ARG A 450 -28.44 17.85 -13.27
CA ARG A 450 -29.46 17.76 -12.24
C ARG A 450 -30.61 16.87 -12.74
N ALA A 451 -30.91 15.81 -12.01
CA ALA A 451 -32.02 14.90 -12.26
C ALA A 451 -33.36 15.53 -11.84
N ALA A 452 -34.47 14.89 -12.24
CA ALA A 452 -35.82 15.39 -11.97
C ALA A 452 -36.15 15.45 -10.46
N ASP A 453 -35.57 14.57 -9.66
CA ASP A 453 -35.67 14.54 -8.20
C ASP A 453 -34.79 15.60 -7.49
N GLY A 454 -33.99 16.32 -8.26
CA GLY A 454 -33.09 17.38 -7.80
C GLY A 454 -31.67 16.88 -7.43
N ALA A 455 -31.43 15.59 -7.40
CA ALA A 455 -30.09 15.03 -7.22
C ALA A 455 -29.17 15.34 -8.40
N VAL A 456 -27.89 15.47 -8.14
CA VAL A 456 -26.89 15.67 -9.20
C VAL A 456 -26.28 14.32 -9.60
N VAL A 457 -26.31 14.07 -10.91
CA VAL A 457 -25.86 12.83 -11.54
C VAL A 457 -24.77 13.10 -12.55
N LEU A 458 -23.98 12.07 -12.81
CA LEU A 458 -22.93 12.06 -13.82
C LEU A 458 -23.45 11.44 -15.10
N GLU A 459 -23.29 12.14 -16.22
CA GLU A 459 -23.43 11.59 -17.58
C GLU A 459 -22.06 11.62 -18.24
N ILE A 460 -21.51 10.46 -18.47
CA ILE A 460 -20.34 10.32 -19.33
C ILE A 460 -20.89 10.10 -20.72
N PRO A 461 -20.52 10.93 -21.73
CA PRO A 461 -20.93 10.69 -23.11
C PRO A 461 -20.60 9.25 -23.46
N ASP A 462 -21.58 8.54 -23.96
CA ASP A 462 -21.40 7.17 -24.41
C ASP A 462 -20.50 7.21 -25.65
N THR A 463 -19.20 7.00 -25.45
CA THR A 463 -18.26 6.82 -26.56
C THR A 463 -18.44 5.47 -27.25
N GLY A 464 -19.53 4.74 -26.92
CA GLY A 464 -19.84 3.43 -27.45
C GLY A 464 -19.03 2.29 -26.86
N VAL A 465 -18.06 2.59 -26.00
CA VAL A 465 -17.22 1.57 -25.35
C VAL A 465 -17.08 1.90 -23.86
N SER A 466 -17.89 1.25 -23.03
CA SER A 466 -17.61 1.24 -21.58
C SER A 466 -16.23 0.64 -21.33
N PRO A 467 -15.36 1.25 -20.52
CA PRO A 467 -14.07 0.67 -20.24
C PRO A 467 -14.23 -0.72 -19.63
N ILE A 468 -13.43 -1.65 -20.11
CA ILE A 468 -13.32 -2.97 -19.49
C ILE A 468 -12.83 -2.78 -18.06
N THR A 469 -13.55 -3.29 -17.07
CA THR A 469 -13.08 -3.28 -15.70
C THR A 469 -12.58 -4.66 -15.33
N LEU A 470 -11.30 -4.75 -14.98
CA LEU A 470 -10.66 -5.96 -14.44
C LEU A 470 -10.55 -5.88 -12.93
N THR A 471 -10.81 -6.98 -12.26
CA THR A 471 -10.54 -7.14 -10.81
C THR A 471 -9.17 -7.79 -10.61
N TYR A 472 -8.35 -7.19 -9.75
CA TYR A 472 -7.02 -7.69 -9.42
C TYR A 472 -6.87 -7.97 -7.94
N TRP A 473 -6.53 -9.22 -7.58
CA TRP A 473 -6.27 -9.65 -6.21
C TRP A 473 -4.76 -9.85 -5.99
N PRO A 474 -4.05 -8.89 -5.40
CA PRO A 474 -2.66 -9.08 -4.95
C PRO A 474 -2.61 -9.87 -3.64
N ALA A 475 -1.39 -10.22 -3.19
CA ALA A 475 -1.17 -10.77 -1.86
C ALA A 475 -1.64 -9.82 -0.76
N ALA A 476 -2.03 -10.39 0.38
CA ALA A 476 -2.60 -9.64 1.52
C ALA A 476 -1.55 -8.86 2.35
N ASN A 477 -0.25 -8.93 2.01
CA ASN A 477 0.78 -8.21 2.76
C ASN A 477 0.83 -6.73 2.35
N PRO A 478 1.05 -5.81 3.31
CA PRO A 478 0.99 -4.38 3.06
C PRO A 478 1.93 -3.85 1.97
N PRO A 479 3.21 -4.27 1.87
CA PRO A 479 4.09 -3.79 0.81
C PRO A 479 3.60 -4.13 -0.61
N GLU A 480 3.17 -5.37 -0.83
CA GLU A 480 2.68 -5.80 -2.13
C GLU A 480 1.32 -5.19 -2.48
N THR A 481 0.46 -5.00 -1.48
CA THR A 481 -0.81 -4.29 -1.67
C THR A 481 -0.57 -2.84 -2.13
N ARG A 482 0.37 -2.13 -1.51
CA ARG A 482 0.73 -0.76 -1.92
C ARG A 482 1.29 -0.72 -3.34
N LEU A 483 2.22 -1.61 -3.65
CA LEU A 483 2.77 -1.74 -5.00
C LEU A 483 1.69 -2.04 -6.04
N ALA A 484 0.77 -2.95 -5.74
CA ALA A 484 -0.35 -3.28 -6.62
C ALA A 484 -1.27 -2.09 -6.87
N MET A 485 -1.60 -1.32 -5.83
CA MET A 485 -2.41 -0.10 -5.95
C MET A 485 -1.71 0.95 -6.82
N ARG A 486 -0.42 1.16 -6.62
CA ARG A 486 0.39 2.07 -7.43
C ARG A 486 0.42 1.65 -8.89
N LEU A 487 0.77 0.40 -9.18
CA LEU A 487 0.85 -0.11 -10.55
C LEU A 487 -0.52 -0.09 -11.25
N ALA A 488 -1.61 -0.40 -10.54
CA ALA A 488 -2.95 -0.29 -11.10
C ALA A 488 -3.33 1.17 -11.39
N ALA A 489 -2.95 2.12 -10.53
CA ALA A 489 -3.18 3.55 -10.77
C ALA A 489 -2.43 4.03 -12.01
N GLU A 490 -1.13 3.71 -12.15
CA GLU A 490 -0.32 4.04 -13.32
C GLU A 490 -0.89 3.39 -14.61
N TRP A 491 -1.33 2.12 -14.52
CA TRP A 491 -1.99 1.44 -15.64
C TRP A 491 -3.28 2.14 -16.07
N ASN A 492 -4.15 2.47 -15.11
CA ASN A 492 -5.45 3.08 -15.38
C ASN A 492 -5.32 4.44 -16.06
N LEU A 493 -4.30 5.22 -15.70
CA LEU A 493 -3.99 6.48 -16.36
C LEU A 493 -3.57 6.27 -17.83
N ALA A 494 -2.78 5.24 -18.10
CA ALA A 494 -2.25 4.95 -19.43
C ALA A 494 -3.22 4.17 -20.33
N ASN A 495 -4.24 3.53 -19.78
CA ASN A 495 -5.16 2.64 -20.50
C ASN A 495 -6.63 2.96 -20.15
N PRO A 496 -7.18 4.04 -20.70
CA PRO A 496 -8.57 4.45 -20.40
C PRO A 496 -9.62 3.42 -20.89
N ASP A 497 -9.25 2.54 -21.81
CA ASP A 497 -10.08 1.46 -22.34
C ASP A 497 -10.17 0.24 -21.39
N VAL A 498 -9.19 0.09 -20.47
CA VAL A 498 -9.12 -1.04 -19.53
C VAL A 498 -8.73 -0.55 -18.15
N GLN A 499 -9.68 -0.51 -17.25
CA GLN A 499 -9.50 -0.10 -15.87
C GLN A 499 -9.28 -1.30 -14.94
N VAL A 500 -8.41 -1.17 -13.96
CA VAL A 500 -8.11 -2.22 -12.98
C VAL A 500 -8.52 -1.77 -11.60
N ARG A 501 -9.35 -2.58 -10.94
CA ARG A 501 -9.74 -2.40 -9.54
C ARG A 501 -8.99 -3.39 -8.67
N VAL A 502 -8.15 -2.87 -7.77
CA VAL A 502 -7.41 -3.69 -6.81
C VAL A 502 -8.30 -4.03 -5.62
N GLN A 503 -8.33 -5.31 -5.27
CA GLN A 503 -9.01 -5.81 -4.08
C GLN A 503 -8.09 -6.82 -3.40
N PRO A 504 -7.41 -6.45 -2.30
CA PRO A 504 -6.53 -7.37 -1.60
C PRO A 504 -7.26 -8.61 -1.10
N LEU A 505 -6.55 -9.74 -1.08
CA LEU A 505 -7.06 -10.96 -0.44
C LEU A 505 -7.32 -10.69 1.05
N PRO A 506 -8.39 -11.26 1.63
CA PRO A 506 -8.67 -11.11 3.05
C PRO A 506 -7.50 -11.61 3.91
N ALA A 507 -7.09 -10.81 4.89
CA ALA A 507 -6.07 -11.18 5.85
C ALA A 507 -6.58 -12.31 6.79
N GLY A 508 -5.66 -13.13 7.29
CA GLY A 508 -5.97 -14.17 8.29
C GLY A 508 -6.52 -15.50 7.74
N ARG A 509 -6.64 -15.64 6.41
CA ARG A 509 -6.94 -16.92 5.75
C ARG A 509 -5.84 -17.27 4.76
N SER A 510 -5.65 -18.57 4.50
CA SER A 510 -4.76 -19.02 3.42
C SER A 510 -5.27 -18.44 2.08
N SER A 511 -4.39 -17.77 1.35
CA SER A 511 -4.70 -17.27 0.00
C SER A 511 -5.17 -18.37 -0.93
N GLU A 512 -4.67 -19.60 -0.72
CA GLU A 512 -5.03 -20.80 -1.49
C GLU A 512 -6.47 -21.20 -1.24
N GLU A 513 -6.89 -21.25 0.03
CA GLU A 513 -8.28 -21.56 0.40
C GLU A 513 -9.26 -20.54 -0.17
N VAL A 514 -8.90 -19.26 -0.10
CA VAL A 514 -9.73 -18.17 -0.63
C VAL A 514 -9.89 -18.30 -2.15
N LEU A 515 -8.81 -18.54 -2.89
CA LEU A 515 -8.86 -18.69 -4.34
C LEU A 515 -9.59 -19.96 -4.78
N LEU A 516 -9.39 -21.09 -4.09
CA LEU A 516 -10.13 -22.33 -4.38
C LEU A 516 -11.63 -22.18 -4.10
N ALA A 517 -11.99 -21.55 -2.98
CA ALA A 517 -13.39 -21.26 -2.67
C ALA A 517 -14.03 -20.32 -3.72
N ALA A 518 -13.29 -19.31 -4.18
CA ALA A 518 -13.75 -18.39 -5.21
C ALA A 518 -13.99 -19.08 -6.56
N ILE A 519 -13.20 -20.10 -6.92
CA ILE A 519 -13.44 -20.91 -8.12
C ILE A 519 -14.76 -21.67 -8.03
N VAL A 520 -14.99 -22.34 -6.90
CA VAL A 520 -16.24 -23.08 -6.65
C VAL A 520 -17.44 -22.13 -6.73
N ALA A 521 -17.31 -20.94 -6.15
CA ALA A 521 -18.34 -19.91 -6.16
C ALA A 521 -18.47 -19.13 -7.48
N LYS A 522 -17.58 -19.36 -8.47
CA LYS A 522 -17.44 -18.58 -9.72
C LYS A 522 -17.30 -17.06 -9.46
N ALA A 523 -16.63 -16.72 -8.37
CA ALA A 523 -16.42 -15.36 -7.89
C ALA A 523 -14.91 -15.02 -7.85
N THR A 524 -14.12 -15.59 -8.76
CA THR A 524 -12.69 -15.28 -8.86
C THR A 524 -12.46 -13.88 -9.42
N PRO A 525 -11.31 -13.25 -9.11
CA PRO A 525 -10.88 -12.06 -9.81
C PRO A 525 -10.58 -12.37 -11.28
N ASP A 526 -10.35 -11.33 -12.09
CA ASP A 526 -9.80 -11.52 -13.43
C ASP A 526 -8.31 -11.91 -13.36
N VAL A 527 -7.56 -11.30 -12.43
CA VAL A 527 -6.12 -11.50 -12.26
C VAL A 527 -5.77 -11.66 -10.77
N SER A 528 -4.86 -12.57 -10.44
CA SER A 528 -4.22 -12.62 -9.11
C SER A 528 -2.72 -12.85 -9.22
N SER A 529 -1.93 -12.17 -8.40
CA SER A 529 -0.46 -12.29 -8.37
C SER A 529 0.07 -13.09 -7.17
N ASN A 530 -0.77 -13.84 -6.48
CA ASN A 530 -0.37 -14.67 -5.34
C ASN A 530 -0.67 -16.17 -5.57
N VAL A 531 -0.26 -16.69 -6.71
CA VAL A 531 -0.48 -18.10 -7.07
C VAL A 531 0.82 -18.86 -6.86
N SER A 532 0.82 -19.82 -5.91
CA SER A 532 1.93 -20.74 -5.69
C SER A 532 1.91 -21.88 -6.72
N SER A 533 3.02 -22.57 -6.87
CA SER A 533 3.12 -23.73 -7.77
C SER A 533 2.19 -24.87 -7.38
N ALA A 534 2.03 -25.14 -6.08
CA ALA A 534 1.08 -26.13 -5.57
C ALA A 534 -0.36 -25.78 -5.91
N LEU A 535 -0.74 -24.52 -5.71
CA LEU A 535 -2.08 -24.03 -6.03
C LEU A 535 -2.33 -24.10 -7.55
N LEU A 536 -1.34 -23.73 -8.37
CA LEU A 536 -1.47 -23.69 -9.83
C LEU A 536 -1.91 -25.03 -10.40
N ALA A 537 -1.32 -26.13 -9.93
CA ALA A 537 -1.70 -27.47 -10.39
C ALA A 537 -3.19 -27.78 -10.12
N ARG A 538 -3.68 -27.38 -8.95
CA ARG A 538 -5.11 -27.53 -8.56
C ARG A 538 -6.01 -26.64 -9.41
N LEU A 539 -5.59 -25.39 -9.68
CA LEU A 539 -6.33 -24.45 -10.53
C LEU A 539 -6.47 -24.96 -11.96
N VAL A 540 -5.39 -25.54 -12.52
CA VAL A 540 -5.39 -26.09 -13.87
C VAL A 540 -6.27 -27.34 -13.95
N ARG A 541 -6.19 -28.23 -12.97
CA ARG A 541 -7.08 -29.41 -12.86
C ARG A 541 -8.55 -28.99 -12.82
N ALA A 542 -8.87 -27.90 -12.09
CA ALA A 542 -10.23 -27.33 -12.03
C ALA A 542 -10.63 -26.53 -13.26
N LYS A 543 -9.75 -26.39 -14.29
CA LYS A 543 -9.94 -25.52 -15.47
C LYS A 543 -10.22 -24.05 -15.08
N GLY A 544 -9.71 -23.61 -13.94
CA GLY A 544 -9.96 -22.30 -13.34
C GLY A 544 -9.10 -21.18 -13.87
N VAL A 545 -8.08 -21.45 -14.69
CA VAL A 545 -7.11 -20.49 -15.20
C VAL A 545 -6.93 -20.59 -16.71
N VAL A 546 -6.49 -19.46 -17.30
CA VAL A 546 -6.32 -19.30 -18.74
C VAL A 546 -4.87 -19.62 -19.13
N ARG A 547 -4.69 -20.26 -20.29
CA ARG A 547 -3.37 -20.47 -20.88
C ARG A 547 -2.76 -19.15 -21.36
N LEU A 548 -1.50 -18.87 -21.02
CA LEU A 548 -0.84 -17.59 -21.25
C LEU A 548 0.18 -17.57 -22.39
N ASP A 549 0.83 -18.69 -22.68
CA ASP A 549 1.86 -18.78 -23.72
C ASP A 549 1.31 -18.71 -25.16
N ASN A 550 0.00 -18.76 -25.34
CA ASN A 550 -0.69 -18.56 -26.60
C ASN A 550 -1.29 -17.17 -26.78
N ARG A 551 -1.07 -16.23 -25.83
CA ARG A 551 -1.54 -14.84 -25.93
C ARG A 551 -0.38 -13.90 -26.24
N VAL A 552 -0.57 -13.02 -27.22
CA VAL A 552 0.51 -12.16 -27.78
C VAL A 552 1.24 -11.39 -26.68
N ALA A 553 0.51 -10.70 -25.80
CA ALA A 553 1.12 -9.85 -24.77
C ALA A 553 1.96 -10.64 -23.76
N THR A 554 1.45 -11.75 -23.24
CA THR A 554 2.16 -12.57 -22.24
C THR A 554 3.24 -13.44 -22.87
N ALA A 555 3.03 -13.95 -24.09
CA ALA A 555 4.04 -14.75 -24.81
C ALA A 555 5.30 -13.91 -25.11
N ALA A 556 5.14 -12.69 -25.59
CA ALA A 556 6.25 -11.78 -25.85
C ALA A 556 7.02 -11.45 -24.55
N ARG A 557 6.30 -11.20 -23.47
CA ARG A 557 6.91 -10.90 -22.16
C ARG A 557 7.62 -12.11 -21.55
N LEU A 558 7.08 -13.31 -21.69
CA LEU A 558 7.73 -14.56 -21.27
C LEU A 558 9.06 -14.75 -21.99
N ALA A 559 9.09 -14.54 -23.32
CA ALA A 559 10.31 -14.67 -24.11
C ALA A 559 11.41 -13.64 -23.72
N GLU A 560 11.00 -12.41 -23.38
CA GLU A 560 11.96 -11.38 -22.89
C GLU A 560 12.53 -11.74 -21.52
N ARG A 561 11.70 -12.26 -20.64
CA ARG A 561 11.98 -12.38 -19.20
C ARG A 561 12.73 -13.64 -18.81
N THR A 562 12.54 -14.72 -19.57
CA THR A 562 12.99 -16.05 -19.19
C THR A 562 13.98 -16.63 -20.20
N ASN A 563 14.76 -17.61 -19.77
CA ASN A 563 15.55 -18.47 -20.65
C ASN A 563 14.83 -19.82 -20.86
N ARG A 564 15.45 -20.70 -21.68
CA ARG A 564 14.86 -22.01 -22.04
C ARG A 564 14.63 -22.90 -20.81
N ALA A 565 15.56 -22.89 -19.86
CA ALA A 565 15.46 -23.73 -18.65
C ALA A 565 14.33 -23.22 -17.72
N MET A 566 14.26 -21.89 -17.54
CA MET A 566 13.18 -21.27 -16.78
C MET A 566 11.80 -21.56 -17.40
N LEU A 567 11.67 -21.47 -18.74
CA LEU A 567 10.41 -21.80 -19.42
C LEU A 567 10.04 -23.26 -19.28
N ALA A 568 11.03 -24.16 -19.33
CA ALA A 568 10.78 -25.59 -19.20
C ALA A 568 10.19 -25.95 -17.83
N SER A 569 10.63 -25.31 -16.75
CA SER A 569 10.13 -25.57 -15.39
C SER A 569 8.69 -25.07 -15.15
N LEU A 570 8.16 -24.20 -16.03
CA LEU A 570 6.82 -23.63 -15.93
C LEU A 570 5.77 -24.38 -16.76
N ARG A 571 6.21 -25.34 -17.61
CA ARG A 571 5.30 -26.08 -18.50
C ARG A 571 4.65 -27.23 -17.76
N LEU A 572 3.35 -27.32 -17.92
CA LEU A 572 2.58 -28.47 -17.49
C LEU A 572 2.67 -29.64 -18.51
N PRO A 573 2.15 -30.84 -18.20
CA PRO A 573 2.20 -31.99 -19.09
C PRO A 573 1.61 -31.77 -20.49
N ASP A 574 0.63 -30.87 -20.63
CA ASP A 574 0.05 -30.45 -21.92
C ASP A 574 0.92 -29.43 -22.67
N SER A 575 2.13 -29.18 -22.19
CA SER A 575 3.08 -28.19 -22.68
C SER A 575 2.62 -26.75 -22.56
N GLY A 576 1.50 -26.46 -21.89
CA GLY A 576 0.98 -25.11 -21.65
C GLY A 576 1.61 -24.40 -20.45
N ILE A 577 1.58 -23.08 -20.48
CA ILE A 577 1.94 -22.19 -19.35
C ILE A 577 0.67 -21.46 -18.92
N TYR A 578 0.23 -21.65 -17.68
CA TYR A 578 -1.04 -21.16 -17.13
C TYR A 578 -0.89 -20.08 -16.06
N ALA A 579 0.33 -19.80 -15.63
CA ALA A 579 0.63 -18.67 -14.77
C ALA A 579 1.90 -18.00 -15.23
N PHE A 580 1.95 -16.67 -15.09
CA PHE A 580 3.11 -15.87 -15.45
C PHE A 580 4.06 -15.83 -14.25
N PRO A 581 5.33 -16.26 -14.38
CA PRO A 581 6.27 -16.21 -13.26
C PRO A 581 6.57 -14.75 -12.92
N TRP A 582 6.21 -14.33 -11.72
CA TRP A 582 6.31 -12.94 -11.33
C TRP A 582 7.57 -12.66 -10.53
N LYS A 583 7.66 -13.28 -9.35
CA LYS A 583 8.76 -13.09 -8.41
C LYS A 583 9.24 -14.42 -7.88
N THR A 584 10.51 -14.46 -7.55
CA THR A 584 11.17 -15.61 -6.93
C THR A 584 12.09 -15.09 -5.84
N ASN A 585 12.02 -15.69 -4.68
CA ASN A 585 12.82 -15.27 -3.55
C ASN A 585 13.72 -16.44 -3.14
N PRO A 586 14.94 -16.53 -3.67
CA PRO A 586 15.87 -17.59 -3.28
C PRO A 586 16.06 -17.59 -1.77
N GLU A 587 15.99 -18.75 -1.14
CA GLU A 587 16.35 -18.89 0.27
C GLU A 587 17.84 -19.19 0.38
N MET A 588 18.51 -18.44 1.23
CA MET A 588 19.93 -18.57 1.49
C MET A 588 20.17 -18.65 3.00
N LEU A 589 21.34 -19.12 3.37
CA LEU A 589 21.76 -19.12 4.77
C LEU A 589 22.21 -17.71 5.17
N MET A 590 21.35 -17.01 5.91
CA MET A 590 21.70 -15.74 6.55
C MET A 590 22.42 -16.01 7.86
N TYR A 591 23.49 -15.27 8.15
CA TYR A 591 24.29 -15.45 9.34
C TYR A 591 24.67 -14.14 10.01
N ASN A 592 24.79 -14.18 11.32
CA ASN A 592 25.27 -13.07 12.15
C ASN A 592 26.81 -13.06 12.11
N ILE A 593 27.39 -12.01 11.52
CA ILE A 593 28.86 -11.88 11.31
C ILE A 593 29.58 -11.88 12.67
N ASP A 594 29.04 -11.21 13.68
CA ASP A 594 29.69 -11.07 14.97
C ASP A 594 29.73 -12.39 15.74
N LEU A 595 28.62 -13.14 15.72
CA LEU A 595 28.53 -14.43 16.38
C LEU A 595 29.45 -15.48 15.72
N LEU A 596 29.49 -15.52 14.37
CA LEU A 596 30.40 -16.41 13.66
C LEU A 596 31.86 -16.04 13.94
N SER A 597 32.20 -14.76 13.85
CA SER A 597 33.58 -14.28 14.14
C SER A 597 34.02 -14.57 15.56
N ALA A 598 33.16 -14.35 16.55
CA ALA A 598 33.45 -14.65 17.95
C ALA A 598 33.66 -16.14 18.21
N ALA A 599 32.99 -17.01 17.45
CA ALA A 599 33.15 -18.46 17.52
C ALA A 599 34.32 -18.99 16.66
N GLY A 600 34.97 -18.14 15.88
CA GLY A 600 36.01 -18.53 14.92
C GLY A 600 35.48 -19.43 13.79
N VAL A 601 34.25 -19.17 13.34
CA VAL A 601 33.52 -19.93 12.31
C VAL A 601 33.44 -19.11 11.05
N THR A 602 33.74 -19.72 9.90
CA THR A 602 33.42 -19.20 8.57
C THR A 602 32.01 -19.66 8.16
N PRO A 603 31.30 -18.90 7.31
CA PRO A 603 30.01 -19.36 6.79
C PRO A 603 30.13 -20.75 6.14
N PRO A 604 29.32 -21.74 6.56
CA PRO A 604 29.44 -23.13 6.08
C PRO A 604 28.89 -23.26 4.64
N HIS A 605 29.59 -24.05 3.81
CA HIS A 605 29.19 -24.39 2.44
C HIS A 605 28.85 -25.89 2.27
N THR A 606 29.29 -26.73 3.21
CA THR A 606 29.04 -28.16 3.21
C THR A 606 28.30 -28.61 4.47
N HIS A 607 27.70 -29.79 4.45
CA HIS A 607 27.04 -30.37 5.61
C HIS A 607 28.01 -30.61 6.79
N SER A 608 29.27 -31.02 6.50
CA SER A 608 30.29 -31.19 7.53
C SER A 608 30.68 -29.88 8.17
N GLU A 609 30.87 -28.81 7.34
CA GLU A 609 31.14 -27.47 7.87
C GLU A 609 29.95 -26.91 8.67
N LEU A 610 28.71 -27.19 8.23
CA LEU A 610 27.51 -26.79 8.99
C LEU A 610 27.50 -27.44 10.37
N LEU A 611 27.74 -28.75 10.48
CA LEU A 611 27.77 -29.45 11.78
C LEU A 611 28.89 -28.90 12.68
N GLU A 612 30.06 -28.58 12.13
CA GLU A 612 31.14 -27.97 12.91
C GLU A 612 30.76 -26.54 13.39
N ALA A 613 30.11 -25.75 12.51
CA ALA A 613 29.58 -24.45 12.88
C ALA A 613 28.55 -24.55 14.00
N LEU A 614 27.61 -25.51 13.91
CA LEU A 614 26.62 -25.75 14.95
C LEU A 614 27.26 -26.06 16.31
N ARG A 615 28.28 -26.93 16.35
CA ARG A 615 29.01 -27.28 17.59
C ARG A 615 29.67 -26.05 18.23
N ARG A 616 30.19 -25.13 17.41
CA ARG A 616 30.90 -23.93 17.91
C ARG A 616 29.96 -22.80 18.30
N LEU A 617 28.82 -22.69 17.65
CA LEU A 617 27.87 -21.59 17.85
C LEU A 617 26.85 -21.87 18.95
N THR A 618 26.51 -23.16 19.18
CA THR A 618 25.54 -23.54 20.21
C THR A 618 26.23 -23.46 21.59
N ARG A 619 25.69 -22.67 22.49
CA ARG A 619 26.30 -22.32 23.80
C ARG A 619 25.27 -22.16 24.89
N ASP A 620 25.71 -22.49 26.08
CA ASP A 620 25.18 -22.02 27.34
C ASP A 620 25.89 -20.69 27.64
N THR A 621 25.20 -19.56 27.61
CA THR A 621 25.80 -18.23 27.79
C THR A 621 25.59 -17.66 29.19
N ASP A 622 24.68 -18.24 29.98
CA ASP A 622 24.38 -17.82 31.36
C ASP A 622 24.90 -18.82 32.41
N GLY A 623 25.34 -20.01 31.97
CA GLY A 623 25.96 -21.00 32.85
C GLY A 623 24.96 -21.85 33.64
N ASP A 624 23.70 -21.94 33.23
CA ASP A 624 22.66 -22.74 33.90
C ASP A 624 22.69 -24.24 33.51
N GLY A 625 23.59 -24.62 32.60
CA GLY A 625 23.74 -26.00 32.09
C GLY A 625 22.84 -26.31 30.89
N ARG A 626 22.16 -25.31 30.32
CA ARG A 626 21.32 -25.43 29.16
C ARG A 626 21.80 -24.49 28.05
N ASN A 627 21.66 -24.93 26.80
CA ASN A 627 21.96 -24.02 25.70
C ASN A 627 20.85 -22.98 25.57
N ASP A 628 21.22 -21.70 25.51
CA ASP A 628 20.37 -20.54 25.29
C ASP A 628 20.71 -19.82 23.99
N ARG A 629 21.84 -20.17 23.37
CA ARG A 629 22.20 -19.74 22.01
C ARG A 629 22.39 -20.94 21.10
N TRP A 630 21.87 -20.84 19.88
CA TRP A 630 21.83 -21.91 18.89
C TRP A 630 22.50 -21.53 17.58
N GLY A 631 23.14 -22.49 16.91
CA GLY A 631 23.80 -22.25 15.64
C GLY A 631 22.84 -22.01 14.48
N LEU A 632 21.73 -22.76 14.41
CA LEU A 632 20.76 -22.69 13.33
C LEU A 632 19.34 -22.74 13.88
N TRP A 633 18.43 -22.01 13.24
CA TRP A 633 17.00 -22.20 13.45
C TRP A 633 16.56 -23.51 12.85
N ALA A 634 15.88 -24.34 13.62
CA ALA A 634 15.16 -25.52 13.16
C ALA A 634 13.77 -25.52 13.78
N THR A 635 12.77 -25.96 13.02
CA THR A 635 11.38 -25.96 13.48
C THR A 635 10.95 -27.34 13.98
N LEU A 636 10.20 -27.38 15.09
CA LEU A 636 9.58 -28.58 15.63
C LEU A 636 8.06 -28.60 15.39
N LYS A 637 7.52 -27.59 14.73
CA LYS A 637 6.09 -27.55 14.42
C LYS A 637 5.70 -28.70 13.49
N THR A 638 4.50 -29.23 13.70
CA THR A 638 4.02 -30.43 13.00
C THR A 638 3.51 -30.16 11.58
N THR A 639 3.27 -28.90 11.23
CA THR A 639 2.77 -28.54 9.90
C THR A 639 3.87 -28.72 8.84
N TRP A 640 3.53 -29.39 7.74
CA TRP A 640 4.46 -29.72 6.67
C TRP A 640 5.22 -28.52 6.13
N HIS A 641 4.55 -27.41 5.92
CA HIS A 641 5.12 -26.21 5.34
C HIS A 641 6.19 -25.55 6.21
N GLU A 642 6.20 -25.78 7.53
CA GLU A 642 7.26 -25.27 8.40
C GLU A 642 8.48 -26.20 8.45
N ARG A 643 8.26 -27.52 8.54
CA ARG A 643 9.32 -28.54 8.51
C ARG A 643 10.00 -28.65 7.16
N PHE A 644 9.26 -28.38 6.12
CA PHE A 644 9.72 -28.36 4.76
C PHE A 644 10.88 -27.36 4.56
N TYR A 645 10.83 -26.18 5.15
CA TYR A 645 11.89 -25.18 5.03
C TYR A 645 13.20 -25.59 5.70
N ASP A 646 13.21 -26.54 6.60
CA ASP A 646 14.43 -27.12 7.16
C ASP A 646 15.07 -28.14 6.21
N PHE A 647 14.26 -28.98 5.56
CA PHE A 647 14.73 -30.08 4.71
C PHE A 647 15.00 -29.66 3.26
N TYR A 648 14.02 -29.02 2.62
CA TYR A 648 14.01 -28.87 1.18
C TYR A 648 15.11 -27.99 0.62
N PRO A 649 15.49 -26.86 1.26
CA PRO A 649 16.65 -26.08 0.83
C PRO A 649 17.97 -26.89 0.83
N LEU A 650 18.20 -27.71 1.86
CA LEU A 650 19.36 -28.60 1.97
C LEU A 650 19.33 -29.71 0.90
N TYR A 651 18.16 -30.24 0.63
CA TYR A 651 17.94 -31.23 -0.42
C TYR A 651 18.23 -30.67 -1.82
N LEU A 652 17.66 -29.51 -2.17
CA LEU A 652 17.88 -28.88 -3.47
C LEU A 652 19.34 -28.49 -3.70
N ALA A 653 20.01 -27.95 -2.67
CA ALA A 653 21.44 -27.64 -2.70
C ALA A 653 22.29 -28.90 -2.99
N SER A 654 21.86 -30.05 -2.49
CA SER A 654 22.60 -31.32 -2.60
C SER A 654 22.22 -32.17 -3.83
N SER A 655 21.04 -31.95 -4.42
CA SER A 655 20.47 -32.80 -5.50
C SER A 655 20.71 -32.28 -6.92
N GLY A 656 21.45 -31.15 -7.08
CA GLY A 656 21.54 -30.48 -8.37
C GLY A 656 20.20 -29.87 -8.80
N GLY A 657 19.38 -29.43 -7.85
CA GLY A 657 18.07 -28.83 -8.10
C GLY A 657 17.00 -29.79 -8.57
N ARG A 658 17.13 -31.07 -8.25
CA ARG A 658 16.12 -32.09 -8.56
C ARG A 658 14.98 -31.96 -7.55
N THR A 659 13.78 -31.73 -8.06
CA THR A 659 12.54 -31.62 -7.23
C THR A 659 12.05 -33.01 -6.80
N LEU A 660 10.90 -33.11 -6.14
CA LEU A 660 10.42 -34.36 -5.53
C LEU A 660 9.74 -35.30 -6.54
N VAL A 661 9.03 -34.71 -7.51
CA VAL A 661 8.30 -35.43 -8.55
C VAL A 661 8.71 -34.91 -9.93
N VAL A 662 9.32 -35.71 -10.74
CA VAL A 662 9.76 -35.35 -12.09
C VAL A 662 9.06 -36.22 -13.14
N GLY A 663 8.31 -35.58 -14.04
CA GLY A 663 7.59 -36.31 -15.08
C GLY A 663 6.60 -37.34 -14.54
N GLY A 664 5.93 -37.02 -13.41
CA GLY A 664 5.00 -37.95 -12.76
C GLY A 664 5.66 -39.12 -12.02
N LYS A 665 6.94 -39.04 -11.72
CA LYS A 665 7.68 -40.06 -10.96
C LYS A 665 8.26 -39.48 -9.69
N VAL A 666 8.07 -40.11 -8.58
CA VAL A 666 8.72 -39.84 -7.29
C VAL A 666 10.22 -40.10 -7.41
N VAL A 667 11.05 -39.08 -7.17
CA VAL A 667 12.52 -39.14 -7.38
C VAL A 667 13.34 -38.75 -6.15
N PHE A 668 12.72 -38.39 -5.04
CA PHE A 668 13.41 -37.93 -3.82
C PHE A 668 14.02 -39.08 -2.98
N GLU A 669 13.73 -40.35 -3.26
CA GLU A 669 14.43 -41.48 -2.64
C GLU A 669 15.85 -41.59 -3.23
N ASN A 670 16.76 -40.72 -2.75
CA ASN A 670 18.12 -40.61 -3.25
C ASN A 670 19.09 -40.14 -2.16
N GLU A 671 20.41 -40.19 -2.45
CA GLU A 671 21.47 -39.83 -1.50
C GLU A 671 21.40 -38.38 -1.02
N ALA A 672 20.93 -37.46 -1.86
CA ALA A 672 20.81 -36.05 -1.46
C ALA A 672 19.73 -35.87 -0.37
N ALA A 673 18.61 -36.56 -0.47
CA ALA A 673 17.57 -36.53 0.55
C ALA A 673 18.04 -37.19 1.85
N VAL A 674 18.78 -38.30 1.75
CA VAL A 674 19.40 -38.95 2.90
C VAL A 674 20.38 -38.00 3.59
N ALA A 675 21.26 -37.33 2.83
CA ALA A 675 22.24 -36.39 3.37
C ALA A 675 21.59 -35.18 4.03
N ALA A 676 20.52 -34.63 3.44
CA ALA A 676 19.77 -33.52 4.00
C ALA A 676 19.10 -33.85 5.35
N LEU A 677 18.46 -35.00 5.46
CA LEU A 677 17.86 -35.45 6.74
C LEU A 677 18.94 -35.86 7.75
N GLU A 678 20.05 -36.47 7.30
CA GLU A 678 21.13 -36.97 8.15
C GLU A 678 21.91 -35.81 8.85
N VAL A 679 22.14 -34.69 8.15
CA VAL A 679 22.77 -33.53 8.77
C VAL A 679 21.86 -32.94 9.88
N LEU A 680 20.56 -32.90 9.69
CA LEU A 680 19.58 -32.49 10.70
C LEU A 680 19.52 -33.48 11.85
N ARG A 681 19.47 -34.79 11.57
CA ARG A 681 19.49 -35.86 12.56
C ARG A 681 20.72 -35.74 13.47
N ARG A 682 21.90 -35.50 12.88
CA ARG A 682 23.13 -35.34 13.67
C ARG A 682 23.09 -34.08 14.53
N GLY A 683 22.58 -32.97 14.01
CA GLY A 683 22.38 -31.75 14.80
C GLY A 683 21.49 -31.98 16.02
N PHE A 684 20.40 -32.71 15.87
CA PHE A 684 19.52 -33.07 17.00
C PHE A 684 20.17 -34.08 17.95
N ALA A 685 20.86 -35.09 17.44
CA ALA A 685 21.53 -36.12 18.24
C ALA A 685 22.69 -35.54 19.07
N GLU A 686 23.45 -34.61 18.53
CA GLU A 686 24.54 -33.89 19.17
C GLU A 686 24.06 -32.77 20.11
N GLY A 687 22.73 -32.47 20.16
CA GLY A 687 22.16 -31.40 20.96
C GLY A 687 22.55 -30.00 20.48
N THR A 688 22.91 -29.85 19.19
CA THR A 688 23.28 -28.58 18.56
C THR A 688 22.13 -27.91 17.81
N LEU A 689 21.01 -28.59 17.65
CA LEU A 689 19.74 -28.02 17.22
C LEU A 689 18.73 -28.00 18.37
N PRO A 690 17.90 -26.97 18.51
CA PRO A 690 16.94 -26.82 19.60
C PRO A 690 15.85 -27.90 19.51
N ARG A 691 15.49 -28.50 20.68
CA ARG A 691 14.37 -29.44 20.81
C ARG A 691 13.11 -28.80 21.38
N SER A 692 13.07 -27.48 21.43
CA SER A 692 11.91 -26.69 21.83
C SER A 692 11.71 -25.53 20.86
N ASN A 693 10.46 -25.16 20.62
CA ASN A 693 10.18 -23.95 19.86
C ASN A 693 10.61 -22.72 20.64
N PHE A 694 11.10 -21.70 19.93
CA PHE A 694 11.38 -20.40 20.52
C PHE A 694 10.08 -19.75 21.02
N ALA A 695 10.21 -18.97 22.11
CA ALA A 695 9.08 -18.22 22.65
C ALA A 695 8.52 -17.26 21.60
N GLN A 696 7.22 -17.02 21.65
CA GLN A 696 6.61 -15.99 20.82
C GLN A 696 7.17 -14.61 21.20
N GLY A 697 7.60 -13.84 20.24
CA GLY A 697 8.20 -12.54 20.46
C GLY A 697 9.02 -12.08 19.27
N ARG A 698 10.13 -11.42 19.51
CA ARG A 698 11.07 -10.99 18.50
C ARG A 698 11.75 -12.19 17.84
N ASP A 699 12.05 -12.06 16.56
CA ASP A 699 12.74 -13.13 15.81
C ASP A 699 14.07 -13.51 16.46
N PRO A 700 14.32 -14.79 16.78
CA PRO A 700 15.53 -15.25 17.46
C PRO A 700 16.86 -14.93 16.76
N PHE A 701 16.85 -14.73 15.45
CA PHE A 701 18.04 -14.27 14.73
C PHE A 701 18.31 -12.79 15.03
N ILE A 702 17.28 -11.98 15.18
CA ILE A 702 17.39 -10.54 15.46
C ILE A 702 17.90 -10.30 16.90
N ASP A 703 17.49 -11.11 17.87
CA ASP A 703 17.96 -10.98 19.27
C ASP A 703 19.27 -11.71 19.55
N GLY A 704 19.81 -12.45 18.57
CA GLY A 704 21.07 -13.17 18.70
C GLY A 704 20.97 -14.53 19.43
N THR A 705 19.76 -15.00 19.71
CA THR A 705 19.52 -16.37 20.23
C THR A 705 19.90 -17.42 19.18
N VAL A 706 19.75 -17.10 17.90
CA VAL A 706 20.11 -17.94 16.76
C VAL A 706 21.15 -17.24 15.90
N ALA A 707 22.24 -17.92 15.56
CA ALA A 707 23.35 -17.36 14.80
C ALA A 707 23.13 -17.42 13.27
N MET A 708 22.40 -18.41 12.78
CA MET A 708 22.14 -18.64 11.34
C MET A 708 20.69 -19.02 11.11
N LYS A 709 20.14 -18.60 9.96
CA LYS A 709 18.76 -18.86 9.54
C LYS A 709 18.68 -19.00 8.03
N ILE A 710 18.00 -20.04 7.53
CA ILE A 710 17.67 -20.13 6.09
C ILE A 710 16.45 -19.26 5.85
N ILE A 711 16.56 -18.24 4.98
CA ILE A 711 15.53 -17.22 4.79
C ILE A 711 15.65 -16.53 3.42
N GLY A 712 14.53 -16.06 2.90
CA GLY A 712 14.51 -15.28 1.66
C GLY A 712 14.67 -13.76 1.86
N PRO A 713 14.78 -13.00 0.75
CA PRO A 713 15.11 -11.57 0.78
C PRO A 713 14.00 -10.67 1.39
N TRP A 714 12.79 -11.15 1.54
CA TRP A 714 11.71 -10.40 2.21
C TRP A 714 12.08 -10.00 3.65
N PHE A 715 12.91 -10.79 4.31
CA PHE A 715 13.38 -10.51 5.68
C PHE A 715 14.28 -9.27 5.77
N LEU A 716 14.96 -8.89 4.68
CA LEU A 716 15.77 -7.67 4.62
C LEU A 716 14.94 -6.41 4.90
N LYS A 717 13.69 -6.39 4.42
CA LYS A 717 12.79 -5.28 4.68
C LYS A 717 12.41 -5.20 6.15
N GLU A 718 12.10 -6.33 6.78
CA GLU A 718 11.83 -6.41 8.21
C GLU A 718 13.03 -5.93 9.04
N LEU A 719 14.24 -6.41 8.73
CA LEU A 719 15.47 -5.97 9.39
C LEU A 719 15.70 -4.45 9.26
N ASN A 720 15.39 -3.90 8.09
CA ASN A 720 15.53 -2.46 7.84
C ASN A 720 14.45 -1.64 8.56
N GLU A 721 13.20 -2.08 8.55
CA GLU A 721 12.07 -1.42 9.22
C GLU A 721 12.26 -1.41 10.73
N LEU A 722 12.72 -2.51 11.32
CA LEU A 722 13.03 -2.60 12.75
C LEU A 722 14.27 -1.80 13.16
N LYS A 723 15.05 -1.26 12.20
CA LYS A 723 16.30 -0.50 12.45
C LYS A 723 17.16 -1.17 13.53
N VAL A 724 17.39 -2.48 13.36
CA VAL A 724 18.12 -3.29 14.37
C VAL A 724 19.55 -2.79 14.50
N ARG A 725 19.79 -2.00 15.55
CA ARG A 725 21.12 -1.44 15.80
C ARG A 725 22.08 -2.54 16.23
N GLY A 726 23.26 -2.58 15.62
CA GLY A 726 24.35 -3.48 15.99
C GLY A 726 24.28 -4.87 15.39
N LEU A 727 23.19 -5.26 14.70
CA LEU A 727 23.16 -6.53 13.98
C LEU A 727 23.94 -6.39 12.64
N ARG A 728 25.07 -7.10 12.55
CA ARG A 728 25.81 -7.26 11.30
C ARG A 728 25.54 -8.65 10.71
N TYR A 729 25.03 -8.71 9.53
CA TYR A 729 24.67 -9.97 8.86
C TYR A 729 25.10 -9.97 7.39
N ASP A 730 25.22 -11.18 6.85
CA ASP A 730 25.39 -11.42 5.42
C ASP A 730 24.72 -12.75 5.06
N VAL A 731 24.73 -13.11 3.78
CA VAL A 731 24.11 -14.33 3.27
C VAL A 731 25.10 -15.17 2.47
N THR A 732 24.94 -16.48 2.54
CA THR A 732 25.73 -17.45 1.74
C THR A 732 24.76 -18.50 1.19
N PRO A 733 25.11 -19.23 0.11
CA PRO A 733 24.32 -20.38 -0.33
C PRO A 733 24.04 -21.37 0.80
N VAL A 734 22.89 -22.03 0.74
CA VAL A 734 22.56 -23.09 1.69
C VAL A 734 23.60 -24.21 1.57
N PRO A 735 24.15 -24.76 2.67
CA PRO A 735 25.15 -25.82 2.63
C PRO A 735 24.66 -27.07 1.87
N ALA A 736 25.48 -27.59 0.99
CA ALA A 736 25.22 -28.81 0.25
C ALA A 736 25.90 -30.04 0.89
N ALA A 737 25.51 -31.23 0.47
CA ALA A 737 26.18 -32.46 0.90
C ALA A 737 27.69 -32.44 0.49
N ASP A 738 28.53 -33.05 1.32
CA ASP A 738 29.96 -33.09 1.07
C ASP A 738 30.25 -33.74 -0.29
N GLY A 739 31.11 -33.09 -1.09
CA GLY A 739 31.47 -33.54 -2.44
C GLY A 739 30.46 -33.13 -3.52
N SER A 740 29.44 -32.35 -3.24
CA SER A 740 28.55 -31.76 -4.25
C SER A 740 29.33 -30.78 -5.14
N ASP A 741 28.97 -30.74 -6.44
CA ASP A 741 29.56 -29.76 -7.37
C ASP A 741 28.99 -28.36 -7.09
N PRO A 742 29.79 -27.35 -6.78
CA PRO A 742 29.32 -25.97 -6.58
C PRO A 742 28.58 -25.37 -7.80
N ASN A 743 28.84 -25.91 -9.02
CA ASN A 743 28.13 -25.47 -10.22
C ASN A 743 26.71 -26.02 -10.33
N ASP A 744 26.41 -27.10 -9.64
CA ASP A 744 25.10 -27.74 -9.59
C ASP A 744 24.31 -27.35 -8.32
N HIS A 745 24.71 -26.24 -7.69
CA HIS A 745 24.06 -25.73 -6.51
C HIS A 745 22.78 -24.93 -6.86
N PHE A 746 21.66 -25.35 -6.34
CA PHE A 746 20.36 -24.68 -6.50
C PHE A 746 19.78 -24.29 -5.16
N ALA A 747 19.16 -23.11 -5.11
CA ALA A 747 18.41 -22.64 -3.96
C ALA A 747 16.92 -22.98 -4.10
N PHE A 748 16.27 -23.29 -3.00
CA PHE A 748 14.82 -23.22 -2.95
C PHE A 748 14.38 -21.77 -3.15
N ALA A 749 13.27 -21.55 -3.84
CA ALA A 749 12.68 -20.24 -3.95
C ALA A 749 11.16 -20.34 -3.97
N ASP A 750 10.53 -19.54 -3.13
CA ASP A 750 9.08 -19.36 -3.15
C ASP A 750 8.68 -18.57 -4.40
N LEU A 751 8.36 -19.29 -5.49
CA LEU A 751 7.90 -18.69 -6.74
C LEU A 751 6.43 -18.29 -6.60
N ARG A 752 6.14 -17.01 -6.77
CA ARG A 752 4.77 -16.51 -6.89
C ARG A 752 4.50 -16.07 -8.31
N SER A 753 3.42 -16.56 -8.84
CA SER A 753 3.02 -16.34 -10.23
C SER A 753 1.73 -15.52 -10.32
N ILE A 754 1.53 -14.90 -11.48
CA ILE A 754 0.30 -14.19 -11.83
C ILE A 754 -0.54 -15.10 -12.71
N ALA A 755 -1.78 -15.35 -12.31
CA ALA A 755 -2.74 -16.11 -13.11
C ALA A 755 -3.90 -15.22 -13.57
N ILE A 756 -4.42 -15.55 -14.75
CA ILE A 756 -5.67 -15.02 -15.29
C ILE A 756 -6.72 -16.12 -15.10
N PHE A 757 -7.84 -15.78 -14.46
CA PHE A 757 -8.89 -16.76 -14.18
C PHE A 757 -9.83 -16.94 -15.36
N SER A 758 -10.31 -18.18 -15.55
CA SER A 758 -11.18 -18.55 -16.68
C SER A 758 -12.57 -17.90 -16.62
N THR A 759 -12.97 -17.36 -15.48
CA THR A 759 -14.22 -16.59 -15.31
C THR A 759 -14.16 -15.20 -15.92
N THR A 760 -12.97 -14.70 -16.25
CA THR A 760 -12.84 -13.38 -16.92
C THR A 760 -13.53 -13.36 -18.27
N ARG A 761 -14.24 -12.29 -18.55
CA ARG A 761 -14.84 -12.01 -19.87
C ARG A 761 -13.84 -11.33 -20.83
N HIS A 762 -12.68 -10.89 -20.30
CA HIS A 762 -11.72 -10.06 -21.01
C HIS A 762 -10.27 -10.58 -20.91
N PRO A 763 -10.02 -11.84 -21.32
CA PRO A 763 -8.72 -12.47 -21.10
C PRO A 763 -7.55 -11.79 -21.82
N ASP A 764 -7.77 -11.10 -22.95
CA ASP A 764 -6.71 -10.37 -23.65
C ASP A 764 -6.40 -9.03 -23.00
N ALA A 765 -7.39 -8.34 -22.44
CA ALA A 765 -7.18 -7.16 -21.61
C ALA A 765 -6.41 -7.53 -20.34
N ALA A 766 -6.78 -8.63 -19.67
CA ALA A 766 -6.06 -9.17 -18.53
C ALA A 766 -4.62 -9.54 -18.90
N ALA A 767 -4.37 -10.13 -20.07
CA ALA A 767 -3.02 -10.45 -20.55
C ALA A 767 -2.17 -9.20 -20.80
N ARG A 768 -2.75 -8.11 -21.30
CA ARG A 768 -2.08 -6.79 -21.42
C ARG A 768 -1.67 -6.28 -20.04
N PHE A 769 -2.56 -6.35 -19.06
CA PHE A 769 -2.27 -5.92 -17.69
C PHE A 769 -1.18 -6.78 -17.04
N VAL A 770 -1.21 -8.11 -17.19
CA VAL A 770 -0.15 -9.02 -16.70
C VAL A 770 1.20 -8.68 -17.34
N ALA A 771 1.24 -8.39 -18.65
CA ALA A 771 2.45 -7.97 -19.33
C ALA A 771 3.00 -6.63 -18.82
N TYR A 772 2.14 -5.71 -18.38
CA TYR A 772 2.53 -4.47 -17.72
C TYR A 772 3.09 -4.72 -16.31
N LEU A 773 2.40 -5.50 -15.47
CA LEU A 773 2.84 -5.85 -14.11
C LEU A 773 4.22 -6.51 -14.08
N THR A 774 4.64 -7.10 -15.21
CA THR A 774 5.92 -7.80 -15.37
C THR A 774 6.90 -7.07 -16.28
N SER A 775 6.65 -5.77 -16.51
CA SER A 775 7.56 -4.88 -17.24
C SER A 775 8.83 -4.59 -16.44
N PRO A 776 9.94 -4.19 -17.08
CA PRO A 776 11.15 -3.81 -16.37
C PRO A 776 10.94 -2.66 -15.36
N ALA A 777 10.02 -1.74 -15.64
CA ALA A 777 9.67 -0.66 -14.70
C ALA A 777 8.96 -1.19 -13.45
N ALA A 778 7.97 -2.07 -13.62
CA ALA A 778 7.27 -2.70 -12.51
C ALA A 778 8.20 -3.63 -11.70
N ASP A 779 9.10 -4.37 -12.36
CA ASP A 779 10.12 -5.20 -11.69
C ASP A 779 11.07 -4.37 -10.83
N ARG A 780 11.46 -3.18 -11.29
CA ARG A 780 12.29 -2.27 -10.51
C ARG A 780 11.56 -1.81 -9.24
N LEU A 781 10.29 -1.44 -9.35
CA LEU A 781 9.47 -1.07 -8.20
C LEU A 781 9.30 -2.23 -7.21
N LEU A 782 9.16 -3.47 -7.70
CA LEU A 782 9.11 -4.66 -6.86
C LEU A 782 10.37 -4.82 -6.00
N ILE A 783 11.56 -4.57 -6.58
CA ILE A 783 12.83 -4.59 -5.85
C ILE A 783 12.87 -3.45 -4.83
N GLU A 784 12.56 -2.23 -5.25
CA GLU A 784 12.73 -1.01 -4.46
C GLU A 784 11.74 -0.89 -3.30
N GLU A 785 10.49 -1.29 -3.50
CA GLU A 785 9.41 -1.08 -2.52
C GLU A 785 9.09 -2.32 -1.68
N ALA A 786 9.34 -3.51 -2.23
CA ALA A 786 9.01 -4.76 -1.55
C ALA A 786 10.24 -5.62 -1.19
N SER A 787 11.45 -5.21 -1.58
CA SER A 787 12.70 -6.01 -1.46
C SER A 787 12.55 -7.45 -1.99
N GLN A 788 11.77 -7.63 -3.06
CA GLN A 788 11.53 -8.93 -3.68
C GLN A 788 12.11 -8.98 -5.08
N LEU A 789 12.53 -10.16 -5.51
CA LEU A 789 13.24 -10.35 -6.76
C LEU A 789 12.30 -10.82 -7.88
N PRO A 790 12.25 -10.09 -9.00
CA PRO A 790 11.51 -10.54 -10.17
C PRO A 790 12.14 -11.82 -10.77
N TYR A 791 11.30 -12.78 -11.15
CA TYR A 791 11.76 -13.98 -11.87
C TYR A 791 12.17 -13.60 -13.28
N ARG A 792 13.43 -13.22 -13.44
CA ARG A 792 13.98 -12.67 -14.69
C ARG A 792 15.39 -13.18 -14.94
N ARG A 793 15.67 -13.56 -16.18
CA ARG A 793 17.03 -13.91 -16.63
C ARG A 793 17.97 -12.71 -16.51
N GLY A 794 19.21 -12.95 -16.14
CA GLY A 794 20.27 -11.93 -16.06
C GLY A 794 20.04 -10.85 -15.01
N LEU A 795 19.15 -11.04 -14.03
CA LEU A 795 18.74 -10.01 -13.08
C LEU A 795 19.92 -9.33 -12.39
N ALA A 796 20.89 -10.10 -11.91
CA ALA A 796 22.03 -9.60 -11.15
C ALA A 796 23.03 -8.78 -12.00
N SER A 797 23.02 -8.99 -13.32
CA SER A 797 23.96 -8.34 -14.26
C SER A 797 23.30 -7.31 -15.16
N ASP A 798 22.00 -7.18 -15.15
CA ASP A 798 21.27 -6.23 -15.99
C ASP A 798 21.40 -4.80 -15.46
N PRO A 799 21.99 -3.86 -16.22
CA PRO A 799 22.21 -2.48 -15.79
C PRO A 799 20.95 -1.75 -15.33
N ARG A 800 19.78 -2.19 -15.79
CA ARG A 800 18.48 -1.60 -15.39
C ARG A 800 18.13 -1.84 -13.93
N PHE A 801 18.66 -2.91 -13.32
CA PHE A 801 18.33 -3.33 -11.96
C PHE A 801 19.45 -3.16 -10.95
N ILE A 802 20.71 -3.06 -11.38
CA ILE A 802 21.87 -2.89 -10.50
C ILE A 802 21.69 -1.75 -9.49
N PRO A 803 21.21 -0.54 -9.87
CA PRO A 803 21.02 0.54 -8.90
C PRO A 803 19.96 0.23 -7.83
N SER A 804 18.91 -0.49 -8.20
CA SER A 804 17.83 -0.88 -7.28
C SER A 804 18.27 -1.99 -6.33
N LEU A 805 19.02 -2.98 -6.84
CA LEU A 805 19.60 -4.04 -6.02
C LEU A 805 20.61 -3.49 -5.00
N ALA A 806 21.40 -2.49 -5.38
CA ALA A 806 22.40 -1.87 -4.52
C ALA A 806 21.84 -1.11 -3.31
N ARG A 807 20.53 -0.83 -3.30
CA ARG A 807 19.86 -0.24 -2.12
C ARG A 807 19.81 -1.20 -0.93
N TRP A 808 19.94 -2.48 -1.17
CA TRP A 808 19.88 -3.54 -0.19
C TRP A 808 21.17 -4.34 -0.23
N PRO A 809 22.11 -4.20 0.72
CA PRO A 809 23.46 -4.75 0.60
C PRO A 809 23.54 -6.22 0.22
N THR A 810 22.68 -7.07 0.81
CA THR A 810 22.68 -8.52 0.56
C THR A 810 21.77 -8.95 -0.59
N LEU A 811 20.92 -8.07 -1.11
CA LEU A 811 19.94 -8.42 -2.15
C LEU A 811 20.61 -8.77 -3.47
N SER A 812 21.75 -8.15 -3.77
CA SER A 812 22.56 -8.49 -4.95
C SER A 812 23.04 -9.95 -4.91
N THR A 813 23.40 -10.47 -3.74
CA THR A 813 23.78 -11.88 -3.56
C THR A 813 22.61 -12.81 -3.85
N TYR A 814 21.43 -12.51 -3.28
CA TYR A 814 20.20 -13.24 -3.61
C TYR A 814 19.89 -13.23 -5.12
N ALA A 815 20.07 -12.08 -5.78
CA ALA A 815 19.77 -11.92 -7.20
C ALA A 815 20.63 -12.82 -8.10
N THR A 816 21.85 -13.20 -7.69
CA THR A 816 22.71 -14.11 -8.44
C THR A 816 22.12 -15.52 -8.54
N TYR A 817 21.24 -15.89 -7.62
CA TYR A 817 20.62 -17.21 -7.58
C TYR A 817 19.27 -17.30 -8.31
N VAL A 818 18.69 -16.20 -8.80
CA VAL A 818 17.37 -16.20 -9.46
C VAL A 818 17.25 -17.24 -10.58
N GLU A 819 18.30 -17.44 -11.37
CA GLU A 819 18.30 -18.44 -12.45
C GLU A 819 18.63 -19.86 -11.96
N ARG A 820 19.12 -20.00 -10.73
CA ARG A 820 19.45 -21.26 -10.06
C ARG A 820 18.45 -21.60 -8.94
N THR A 821 17.22 -21.16 -9.11
CA THR A 821 16.14 -21.48 -8.16
C THR A 821 15.32 -22.68 -8.63
N ARG A 822 14.78 -23.39 -7.66
CA ARG A 822 13.69 -24.35 -7.84
C ARG A 822 12.61 -24.05 -6.83
N ASP A 823 11.38 -24.08 -7.29
CA ASP A 823 10.21 -24.09 -6.43
C ASP A 823 9.77 -25.53 -6.15
N ILE A 824 8.70 -25.71 -5.43
CA ILE A 824 8.02 -26.98 -5.32
C ILE A 824 7.43 -27.37 -6.68
N ASP A 825 7.23 -28.67 -6.88
CA ASP A 825 6.63 -29.16 -8.11
C ASP A 825 5.25 -28.58 -8.39
N ILE A 826 4.96 -28.30 -9.66
CA ILE A 826 3.60 -27.98 -10.11
C ILE A 826 2.82 -29.29 -10.20
N ASP A 827 2.54 -29.86 -9.06
CA ASP A 827 1.90 -31.17 -8.92
C ASP A 827 0.70 -31.04 -7.96
N PRO A 828 -0.48 -31.56 -8.31
CA PRO A 828 -1.68 -31.38 -7.50
C PRO A 828 -1.63 -32.07 -6.13
N ASP A 829 -0.80 -33.12 -5.99
CA ASP A 829 -0.68 -33.93 -4.76
C ASP A 829 0.62 -33.63 -4.02
N VAL A 830 1.35 -32.56 -4.41
CA VAL A 830 2.64 -32.21 -3.80
C VAL A 830 2.54 -31.91 -2.29
N VAL A 831 1.40 -31.41 -1.84
CA VAL A 831 1.17 -31.12 -0.41
C VAL A 831 1.14 -32.41 0.39
N GLU A 832 0.44 -33.42 -0.09
CA GLU A 832 0.37 -34.74 0.53
C GLU A 832 1.74 -35.42 0.56
N ILE A 833 2.55 -35.24 -0.49
CA ILE A 833 3.93 -35.75 -0.53
C ILE A 833 4.79 -35.01 0.52
N PHE A 834 4.59 -33.73 0.75
CA PHE A 834 5.28 -33.00 1.82
C PHE A 834 4.88 -33.43 3.22
N ASP A 835 3.62 -33.80 3.44
CA ASP A 835 3.19 -34.35 4.71
C ASP A 835 3.95 -35.68 4.99
N LEU A 836 4.08 -36.54 4.01
CA LEU A 836 4.89 -37.77 4.12
C LEU A 836 6.37 -37.50 4.40
N ILE A 837 6.98 -36.50 3.73
CA ILE A 837 8.37 -36.12 4.01
C ILE A 837 8.51 -35.53 5.42
N SER A 838 7.51 -34.78 5.89
CA SER A 838 7.46 -34.28 7.26
C SER A 838 7.44 -35.42 8.30
N GLU A 839 6.75 -36.49 8.01
CA GLU A 839 6.79 -37.70 8.85
C GLU A 839 8.20 -38.35 8.85
N ALA A 840 8.83 -38.49 7.68
CA ALA A 840 10.21 -39.01 7.59
C ALA A 840 11.22 -38.12 8.34
N TYR A 841 11.04 -36.79 8.31
CA TYR A 841 11.84 -35.85 9.09
C TYR A 841 11.63 -36.06 10.60
N GLU A 842 10.38 -36.21 11.03
CA GLU A 842 10.06 -36.45 12.43
C GLU A 842 10.66 -37.77 12.96
N GLU A 843 10.38 -38.87 12.26
CA GLU A 843 10.80 -40.20 12.70
C GLU A 843 12.31 -40.42 12.52
N GLY A 844 12.86 -39.97 11.40
CA GLY A 844 14.25 -40.23 11.02
C GLY A 844 15.24 -39.24 11.60
N ALA A 845 14.89 -37.92 11.66
CA ALA A 845 15.83 -36.90 12.10
C ALA A 845 15.57 -36.37 13.52
N ILE A 846 14.35 -35.93 13.85
CA ILE A 846 14.07 -35.32 15.15
C ILE A 846 14.17 -36.34 16.26
N TYR A 847 13.46 -37.46 16.13
CA TYR A 847 13.37 -38.49 17.17
C TYR A 847 14.27 -39.69 16.93
N ALA A 848 14.86 -39.83 15.75
CA ALA A 848 15.75 -40.93 15.35
C ALA A 848 15.19 -42.33 15.72
N LYS A 849 13.86 -42.53 15.51
CA LYS A 849 13.14 -43.77 15.78
C LYS A 849 13.53 -44.85 14.80
N VAL A 850 13.80 -44.48 13.56
CA VAL A 850 14.23 -45.35 12.47
C VAL A 850 15.39 -44.69 11.70
N PRO A 851 16.23 -45.47 10.97
CA PRO A 851 17.24 -44.88 10.10
C PRO A 851 16.61 -43.95 9.05
N VAL A 852 17.24 -42.81 8.76
CA VAL A 852 16.78 -41.82 7.77
C VAL A 852 16.43 -42.46 6.43
N ARG A 853 17.30 -43.37 5.96
CA ARG A 853 17.09 -44.09 4.67
C ARG A 853 15.83 -44.94 4.68
N GLU A 854 15.53 -45.62 5.78
CA GLU A 854 14.34 -46.43 5.93
C GLU A 854 13.06 -45.56 5.99
N ALA A 855 13.09 -44.46 6.74
CA ALA A 855 12.00 -43.50 6.78
C ALA A 855 11.70 -42.92 5.38
N LEU A 856 12.76 -42.53 4.63
CA LEU A 856 12.61 -41.99 3.27
C LEU A 856 12.08 -43.05 2.29
N ALA A 857 12.53 -44.29 2.38
CA ALA A 857 12.06 -45.40 1.50
C ALA A 857 10.58 -45.71 1.74
N ARG A 858 10.12 -45.71 3.01
CA ARG A 858 8.72 -45.89 3.36
C ARG A 858 7.84 -44.80 2.75
N VAL A 859 8.16 -43.52 3.02
CA VAL A 859 7.33 -42.42 2.54
C VAL A 859 7.41 -42.27 1.01
N ALA A 860 8.52 -42.61 0.39
CA ALA A 860 8.61 -42.64 -1.07
C ALA A 860 7.71 -43.71 -1.70
N GLY A 861 7.57 -44.87 -1.01
CA GLY A 861 6.62 -45.90 -1.39
C GLY A 861 5.18 -45.39 -1.35
N GLU A 862 4.80 -44.73 -0.28
CA GLU A 862 3.47 -44.12 -0.12
C GLU A 862 3.24 -42.99 -1.15
N ALA A 863 4.20 -42.14 -1.38
CA ALA A 863 4.13 -41.08 -2.42
C ALA A 863 3.93 -41.66 -3.82
N ARG A 864 4.60 -42.80 -4.15
CA ARG A 864 4.35 -43.52 -5.43
C ARG A 864 2.92 -44.03 -5.56
N ASN A 865 2.32 -44.48 -4.47
CA ASN A 865 0.92 -44.91 -4.48
C ASN A 865 -0.01 -43.72 -4.78
N ILE A 866 0.23 -42.55 -4.18
CA ILE A 866 -0.53 -41.32 -4.46
C ILE A 866 -0.40 -40.93 -5.93
N VAL A 867 0.83 -40.88 -6.46
CA VAL A 867 1.09 -40.46 -7.86
C VAL A 867 0.51 -41.46 -8.86
N ASN A 868 0.54 -42.79 -8.56
CA ASN A 868 0.02 -43.83 -9.44
C ASN A 868 -1.51 -44.00 -9.37
N ALA A 869 -2.17 -43.44 -8.38
CA ALA A 869 -3.63 -43.49 -8.23
C ALA A 869 -4.39 -42.48 -9.12
N ARG A 870 -3.68 -41.76 -9.97
CA ARG A 870 -4.22 -40.74 -10.89
C ARG A 870 -4.96 -41.35 -12.09
#